data_b767fa126661aa9c95eff36cb378f054
#
_entry.id   b767fa126661aa9c95eff36cb378f054
#
_cell.length_a   1.000
_cell.length_b   1.000
_cell.length_c   1.000
_cell.angle_alpha   90.00
_cell.angle_beta   90.00
_cell.angle_gamma   90.00
#
_symmetry.space_group_name_H-M   'P 1'
#
loop_
_entity.id
_entity.type
_entity.pdbx_description
1 polymer ?
#
loop_
_entity_poly.entity_id
_entity_poly.type
_entity_poly.pdbx_seq_one_letter_code
_entity_poly.pdbx_strand_id
1 'polypeptide(L)'
;MARSKFYDLIKNAKIEKDVEHVYTQGINLYFPGVDIEHTFACDALVDTKNKQGKLLKLIIEYKFDEDFQSRTMRAKVIAQVLFYMKRFELNGMILPNVAMVGDINECFVFHTNDIIPYLDEDIDWSTAPSQAHINNPELVMKLAQDENINPFVFVVDENFSFKDVADKIYDLSANIQRYVHVTEHNIATIFEYFTNRVITNKKKVSANDLVAVFMGVITKNENYYKHPMKKNVLVTPLGDVKINGEGYDAFFSYFNRNYTPQEKMRFTEISDRLIEDTNRRNKGEFYTPTLFVDYAHDMISKHFGEDWKENYIVWDNSCGSKNLTRDYHFKELYCSTLEQAELDISAHYNKEATSFQFDFLNDSLDKLPKGLLEAFEQNKPIIIFMNPPYATASSNFGADGSSKGKGATDSEIAMKMKKIGFGNATNNLYAQFIYRVMMFKEEYNLSDIHIALFSPTLFLTGPAWKKFRETFFKDFAFINGVTFNASHFADVADSWGISFSIWNCGETKDKENFNYRLIENIDGEIHVIGEKVIYNIDNEKSAKEWIKEPIKGVKVFEKPTMSNALTIKEGKNCKTKIAENAIGCYSNMGNNVDQNAQKVALFSSSDSSNANGISVLPQNLERIVTIFAARRLVQKNWINWADEYMKPNTEHPLWQEFENDSIIYSLFESKSNQSSLRQVEYKGKLWDIKNEFFWMSREEMMSLANENGNDHCYQDANVSSDRYVYNLLQGITLSEEAQAVLDKACELVRKTFKYRMMFDEDNENYQINNWDCGWYQIKALAKEYAKEDLDEFKVLYKKLADKMLPMVYEVGFLRK
;
A
#
# COMPACT_ATOMS: atom_id res chain seq x y z
N MET A 1 2.30 34.54 3.87
CA MET A 1 3.68 34.96 3.55
C MET A 1 3.68 36.45 3.29
N ALA A 2 4.71 37.18 3.71
CA ALA A 2 4.91 38.52 3.23
C ALA A 2 5.10 38.48 1.70
N ARG A 3 4.60 39.52 0.97
CA ARG A 3 4.64 39.56 -0.50
C ARG A 3 6.03 39.21 -1.08
N SER A 4 7.07 39.84 -0.52
CA SER A 4 8.46 39.56 -0.93
C SER A 4 8.92 38.12 -0.72
N LYS A 5 8.44 37.41 0.28
CA LYS A 5 8.91 36.06 0.63
C LYS A 5 8.41 34.98 -0.33
N PHE A 6 7.21 35.08 -0.90
CA PHE A 6 6.73 34.14 -1.89
C PHE A 6 7.54 34.23 -3.17
N TYR A 7 7.71 35.47 -3.67
CA TYR A 7 8.47 35.70 -4.90
C TYR A 7 9.93 35.30 -4.76
N ASP A 8 10.54 35.53 -3.60
CA ASP A 8 11.92 35.13 -3.33
C ASP A 8 12.14 33.61 -3.32
N LEU A 9 11.11 32.85 -3.01
CA LEU A 9 11.15 31.40 -3.07
C LEU A 9 10.90 30.89 -4.49
N ILE A 10 9.84 31.38 -5.15
CA ILE A 10 9.41 30.87 -6.44
C ILE A 10 10.40 31.16 -7.59
N LYS A 11 11.05 32.34 -7.56
CA LYS A 11 12.08 32.69 -8.55
C LYS A 11 13.30 31.76 -8.56
N ASN A 12 13.48 30.98 -7.52
CA ASN A 12 14.57 30.01 -7.41
C ASN A 12 14.13 28.59 -7.81
N ALA A 13 12.86 28.38 -8.16
CA ALA A 13 12.37 27.08 -8.66
C ALA A 13 13.05 26.75 -9.99
N LYS A 14 13.42 25.48 -10.16
CA LYS A 14 14.10 24.95 -11.35
C LYS A 14 13.30 23.85 -12.04
N ILE A 15 12.33 23.29 -11.36
CA ILE A 15 11.47 22.18 -11.81
C ILE A 15 10.07 22.34 -11.22
N GLU A 16 9.09 21.67 -11.81
CA GLU A 16 7.68 21.68 -11.36
C GLU A 16 7.51 21.35 -9.88
N LYS A 17 8.32 20.44 -9.35
CA LYS A 17 8.28 20.08 -7.92
C LYS A 17 8.70 21.21 -6.97
N ASP A 18 9.56 22.11 -7.41
CA ASP A 18 9.91 23.29 -6.61
C ASP A 18 8.73 24.27 -6.60
N VAL A 19 8.01 24.39 -7.73
CA VAL A 19 6.77 25.20 -7.83
C VAL A 19 5.72 24.63 -6.88
N GLU A 20 5.45 23.33 -6.91
CA GLU A 20 4.56 22.63 -5.98
C GLU A 20 4.89 22.97 -4.53
N HIS A 21 6.18 22.88 -4.16
CA HIS A 21 6.60 23.14 -2.78
C HIS A 21 6.30 24.57 -2.32
N VAL A 22 6.52 25.57 -3.17
CA VAL A 22 6.29 26.97 -2.81
C VAL A 22 4.80 27.27 -2.72
N TYR A 23 4.01 26.81 -3.69
CA TYR A 23 2.56 27.00 -3.67
C TYR A 23 1.90 26.25 -2.51
N THR A 24 2.35 25.04 -2.17
CA THR A 24 1.90 24.28 -0.99
C THR A 24 2.09 25.06 0.31
N GLN A 25 3.19 25.79 0.47
CA GLN A 25 3.37 26.68 1.64
C GLN A 25 2.33 27.79 1.66
N GLY A 26 1.98 28.36 0.50
CA GLY A 26 0.91 29.35 0.36
C GLY A 26 -0.45 28.76 0.74
N ILE A 27 -0.77 27.59 0.24
CA ILE A 27 -2.03 26.86 0.54
C ILE A 27 -2.14 26.61 2.05
N ASN A 28 -1.14 26.02 2.67
CA ASN A 28 -1.14 25.75 4.11
C ASN A 28 -1.31 27.00 4.98
N LEU A 29 -0.86 28.15 4.49
CA LEU A 29 -0.99 29.42 5.21
C LEU A 29 -2.40 30.02 5.15
N TYR A 30 -3.06 29.92 3.99
CA TYR A 30 -4.36 30.57 3.76
C TYR A 30 -5.56 29.60 3.81
N PHE A 31 -5.30 28.29 3.82
CA PHE A 31 -6.29 27.23 4.05
C PHE A 31 -5.81 26.36 5.23
N PRO A 32 -5.80 26.88 6.46
CA PRO A 32 -5.21 26.19 7.61
C PRO A 32 -6.00 24.93 7.98
N GLY A 33 -5.27 23.86 8.29
CA GLY A 33 -5.83 22.57 8.74
C GLY A 33 -6.43 21.72 7.63
N VAL A 34 -6.05 21.96 6.37
CA VAL A 34 -6.42 21.10 5.24
C VAL A 34 -5.39 19.99 5.04
N ASP A 35 -5.87 18.82 4.72
CA ASP A 35 -5.04 17.76 4.16
C ASP A 35 -4.98 17.93 2.63
N ILE A 36 -3.80 17.83 2.07
CA ILE A 36 -3.59 17.87 0.62
C ILE A 36 -3.54 16.42 0.13
N GLU A 37 -4.50 16.08 -0.71
CA GLU A 37 -4.63 14.76 -1.31
C GLU A 37 -4.13 14.78 -2.77
N HIS A 38 -3.78 13.61 -3.32
CA HIS A 38 -3.34 13.41 -4.70
C HIS A 38 -4.27 12.44 -5.44
N THR A 39 -5.57 12.61 -5.26
CA THR A 39 -6.61 11.76 -5.82
C THR A 39 -6.52 11.70 -7.34
N PHE A 40 -6.54 10.52 -7.94
CA PHE A 40 -6.32 10.25 -9.37
C PHE A 40 -5.00 10.77 -9.93
N ALA A 41 -3.98 10.91 -9.07
CA ALA A 41 -2.66 11.46 -9.40
C ALA A 41 -2.69 12.93 -9.90
N CYS A 42 -3.67 13.74 -9.46
CA CYS A 42 -3.57 15.19 -9.60
C CYS A 42 -2.48 15.74 -8.67
N ASP A 43 -1.89 16.87 -9.01
CA ASP A 43 -0.79 17.45 -8.24
C ASP A 43 -1.20 17.82 -6.81
N ALA A 44 -2.40 18.38 -6.64
CA ALA A 44 -3.00 18.55 -5.31
C ALA A 44 -4.53 18.70 -5.38
N LEU A 45 -5.19 18.17 -4.36
CA LEU A 45 -6.60 18.33 -4.09
C LEU A 45 -6.79 18.82 -2.66
N VAL A 46 -7.52 19.92 -2.50
CA VAL A 46 -7.82 20.52 -1.18
C VAL A 46 -9.32 20.48 -0.96
N ASP A 47 -9.74 19.90 0.16
CA ASP A 47 -11.14 19.83 0.57
C ASP A 47 -11.33 20.64 1.88
N THR A 48 -12.02 21.77 1.80
CA THR A 48 -12.20 22.69 2.93
C THR A 48 -13.55 23.42 2.82
N LYS A 49 -13.77 24.39 3.67
CA LYS A 49 -14.97 25.23 3.65
C LYS A 49 -14.64 26.67 3.26
N ASN A 50 -15.51 27.29 2.46
CA ASN A 50 -15.40 28.71 2.18
C ASN A 50 -15.85 29.59 3.36
N LYS A 51 -15.71 30.91 3.22
CA LYS A 51 -16.10 31.90 4.24
C LYS A 51 -17.59 31.84 4.66
N GLN A 52 -18.43 31.16 3.87
CA GLN A 52 -19.86 30.97 4.13
C GLN A 52 -20.18 29.58 4.71
N GLY A 53 -19.15 28.80 5.03
CA GLY A 53 -19.28 27.42 5.53
C GLY A 53 -19.65 26.37 4.48
N LYS A 54 -19.72 26.75 3.18
CA LYS A 54 -19.94 25.84 2.06
C LYS A 54 -18.64 25.10 1.72
N LEU A 55 -18.74 23.88 1.20
CA LEU A 55 -17.59 23.12 0.76
C LEU A 55 -16.85 23.85 -0.37
N LEU A 56 -15.54 23.96 -0.23
CA LEU A 56 -14.61 24.34 -1.27
C LEU A 56 -13.74 23.12 -1.59
N LYS A 57 -13.88 22.59 -2.80
CA LYS A 57 -13.03 21.52 -3.32
C LYS A 57 -12.20 22.10 -4.45
N LEU A 58 -10.91 22.28 -4.16
CA LEU A 58 -9.95 22.95 -5.03
C LEU A 58 -9.02 21.89 -5.65
N ILE A 59 -9.04 21.77 -6.98
CA ILE A 59 -8.03 21.00 -7.70
C ILE A 59 -6.90 21.92 -8.16
N ILE A 60 -5.66 21.43 -8.06
CA ILE A 60 -4.47 22.23 -8.35
C ILE A 60 -3.57 21.45 -9.29
N GLU A 61 -3.07 22.15 -10.29
CA GLU A 61 -2.01 21.67 -11.18
C GLU A 61 -0.83 22.62 -11.11
N TYR A 62 0.37 22.07 -11.12
CA TYR A 62 1.61 22.83 -11.17
C TYR A 62 2.29 22.67 -12.52
N LYS A 63 2.92 23.73 -12.98
CA LYS A 63 3.71 23.74 -14.20
C LYS A 63 5.00 24.53 -13.96
N PHE A 64 5.95 24.38 -14.84
CA PHE A 64 7.23 25.06 -14.74
C PHE A 64 7.59 25.74 -16.04
N ASP A 65 7.72 27.08 -16.00
CA ASP A 65 8.15 27.95 -17.09
C ASP A 65 7.26 27.88 -18.36
N GLU A 66 5.92 27.79 -18.14
CA GLU A 66 4.93 27.81 -19.20
C GLU A 66 4.36 29.22 -19.43
N ASP A 67 4.03 29.55 -20.67
CA ASP A 67 3.44 30.87 -21.01
C ASP A 67 1.91 30.87 -20.84
N PHE A 68 1.42 31.20 -19.67
CA PHE A 68 -0.02 31.29 -19.40
C PHE A 68 -0.68 32.61 -19.79
N GLN A 69 0.03 33.54 -20.41
CA GLN A 69 -0.61 34.64 -21.13
C GLN A 69 -1.31 34.11 -22.40
N SER A 70 -0.79 33.02 -22.97
CA SER A 70 -1.42 32.34 -24.10
C SER A 70 -2.71 31.60 -23.72
N ARG A 71 -3.84 31.92 -24.35
CA ARG A 71 -5.11 31.19 -24.18
C ARG A 71 -4.96 29.71 -24.52
N THR A 72 -4.19 29.38 -25.54
CA THR A 72 -3.97 27.98 -25.95
C THR A 72 -3.17 27.20 -24.88
N MET A 73 -2.19 27.84 -24.25
CA MET A 73 -1.43 27.18 -23.17
C MET A 73 -2.31 26.94 -21.95
N ARG A 74 -3.11 27.91 -21.54
CA ARG A 74 -4.12 27.70 -20.48
C ARG A 74 -5.08 26.57 -20.83
N ALA A 75 -5.58 26.54 -22.07
CA ALA A 75 -6.53 25.50 -22.49
C ALA A 75 -5.96 24.07 -22.44
N LYS A 76 -4.64 23.90 -22.67
CA LYS A 76 -3.98 22.59 -22.50
C LYS A 76 -4.07 22.08 -21.06
N VAL A 77 -3.81 22.94 -20.08
CA VAL A 77 -3.88 22.53 -18.67
C VAL A 77 -5.35 22.44 -18.22
N ILE A 78 -6.23 23.29 -18.73
CA ILE A 78 -7.69 23.19 -18.48
C ILE A 78 -8.22 21.84 -19.01
N ALA A 79 -7.75 21.34 -20.14
CA ALA A 79 -8.10 20.01 -20.65
C ALA A 79 -7.61 18.91 -19.68
N GLN A 80 -6.42 19.03 -19.11
CA GLN A 80 -5.94 18.11 -18.06
C GLN A 80 -6.86 18.12 -16.84
N VAL A 81 -7.24 19.30 -16.33
CA VAL A 81 -8.20 19.44 -15.23
C VAL A 81 -9.55 18.81 -15.56
N LEU A 82 -10.03 18.99 -16.78
CA LEU A 82 -11.30 18.43 -17.25
C LEU A 82 -11.28 16.90 -17.21
N PHE A 83 -10.16 16.26 -17.60
CA PHE A 83 -9.99 14.81 -17.52
C PHE A 83 -9.96 14.31 -16.07
N TYR A 84 -9.38 15.06 -15.13
CA TYR A 84 -9.54 14.73 -13.70
C TYR A 84 -10.99 14.86 -13.26
N MET A 85 -11.69 15.94 -13.64
CA MET A 85 -13.09 16.11 -13.30
C MET A 85 -13.96 14.96 -13.81
N LYS A 86 -13.69 14.48 -15.03
CA LYS A 86 -14.38 13.30 -15.57
C LYS A 86 -14.13 12.04 -14.72
N ARG A 87 -12.92 11.83 -14.23
CA ARG A 87 -12.62 10.73 -13.31
C ARG A 87 -13.37 10.88 -11.99
N PHE A 88 -13.45 12.09 -11.43
CA PHE A 88 -14.30 12.34 -10.25
C PHE A 88 -15.76 11.99 -10.52
N GLU A 89 -16.30 12.41 -11.66
CA GLU A 89 -17.69 12.13 -12.06
C GLU A 89 -17.95 10.63 -12.19
N LEU A 90 -17.11 9.91 -12.94
CA LEU A 90 -17.25 8.47 -13.16
C LEU A 90 -17.17 7.66 -11.88
N ASN A 91 -16.38 8.11 -10.89
CA ASN A 91 -16.27 7.47 -9.58
C ASN A 91 -17.28 7.99 -8.55
N GLY A 92 -18.27 8.78 -8.95
CA GLY A 92 -19.32 9.31 -8.06
C GLY A 92 -18.80 10.27 -6.98
N MET A 93 -17.63 10.85 -7.20
CA MET A 93 -17.02 11.79 -6.26
C MET A 93 -17.51 13.22 -6.56
N ILE A 94 -17.52 14.06 -5.51
CA ILE A 94 -17.81 15.48 -5.66
C ILE A 94 -16.79 16.12 -6.59
N LEU A 95 -17.27 16.80 -7.61
CA LEU A 95 -16.41 17.54 -8.53
C LEU A 95 -15.74 18.72 -7.80
N PRO A 96 -14.45 19.00 -8.05
CA PRO A 96 -13.83 20.24 -7.65
C PRO A 96 -14.66 21.42 -8.18
N ASN A 97 -14.89 22.44 -7.34
CA ASN A 97 -15.65 23.61 -7.76
C ASN A 97 -14.75 24.81 -8.17
N VAL A 98 -13.49 24.76 -7.81
CA VAL A 98 -12.47 25.70 -8.23
C VAL A 98 -11.24 24.96 -8.70
N ALA A 99 -10.59 25.47 -9.72
CA ALA A 99 -9.27 25.00 -10.16
C ALA A 99 -8.24 26.14 -10.05
N MET A 100 -7.02 25.75 -9.67
CA MET A 100 -5.85 26.64 -9.65
C MET A 100 -4.73 25.99 -10.44
N VAL A 101 -4.04 26.79 -11.24
CA VAL A 101 -2.80 26.40 -11.91
C VAL A 101 -1.70 27.34 -11.46
N GLY A 102 -0.60 26.79 -10.96
CA GLY A 102 0.55 27.54 -10.46
C GLY A 102 1.79 27.31 -11.31
N ASP A 103 2.45 28.41 -11.69
CA ASP A 103 3.71 28.42 -12.43
C ASP A 103 4.66 29.47 -11.83
N ILE A 104 5.90 29.54 -12.29
CA ILE A 104 6.87 30.55 -11.82
C ILE A 104 6.56 31.96 -12.30
N ASN A 105 5.88 32.12 -13.43
CA ASN A 105 5.59 33.41 -14.07
C ASN A 105 4.17 33.87 -13.83
N GLU A 106 3.19 32.97 -13.86
CA GLU A 106 1.78 33.24 -13.66
C GLU A 106 1.11 32.17 -12.78
N CYS A 107 0.08 32.65 -12.07
CA CYS A 107 -0.89 31.76 -11.40
C CYS A 107 -2.29 32.13 -11.92
N PHE A 108 -3.10 31.13 -12.27
CA PHE A 108 -4.48 31.41 -12.63
C PHE A 108 -5.47 30.53 -11.89
N VAL A 109 -6.64 31.09 -11.63
CA VAL A 109 -7.75 30.37 -10.99
C VAL A 109 -9.02 30.56 -11.80
N PHE A 110 -9.86 29.52 -11.83
CA PHE A 110 -11.14 29.58 -12.53
C PHE A 110 -12.19 28.71 -11.87
N HIS A 111 -13.46 29.02 -12.15
CA HIS A 111 -14.58 28.23 -11.67
C HIS A 111 -14.74 27.01 -12.58
N THR A 112 -14.73 25.82 -12.02
CA THR A 112 -14.84 24.59 -12.84
C THR A 112 -16.20 24.43 -13.51
N ASN A 113 -17.25 25.14 -13.05
CA ASN A 113 -18.52 25.18 -13.78
C ASN A 113 -18.38 25.66 -15.23
N ASP A 114 -17.36 26.49 -15.52
CA ASP A 114 -17.14 27.03 -16.86
C ASP A 114 -16.74 25.93 -17.85
N ILE A 115 -16.21 24.80 -17.35
CA ILE A 115 -15.78 23.67 -18.18
C ILE A 115 -16.66 22.41 -18.03
N ILE A 116 -17.63 22.41 -17.09
CA ILE A 116 -18.56 21.29 -16.91
C ILE A 116 -19.29 20.88 -18.20
N PRO A 117 -19.74 21.79 -19.08
CA PRO A 117 -20.40 21.40 -20.34
C PRO A 117 -19.57 20.46 -21.22
N TYR A 118 -18.24 20.52 -21.10
CA TYR A 118 -17.31 19.70 -21.86
C TYR A 118 -17.18 18.27 -21.32
N LEU A 119 -17.70 17.97 -20.13
CA LEU A 119 -17.73 16.60 -19.58
C LEU A 119 -18.63 15.65 -20.38
N ASP A 120 -19.57 16.20 -21.14
CA ASP A 120 -20.52 15.45 -21.96
C ASP A 120 -20.07 15.31 -23.43
N GLU A 121 -18.84 15.77 -23.77
CA GLU A 121 -18.27 15.61 -25.11
C GLU A 121 -17.95 14.13 -25.40
N ASP A 122 -18.16 13.73 -26.66
CA ASP A 122 -17.86 12.36 -27.12
C ASP A 122 -16.38 12.27 -27.49
N ILE A 123 -15.54 12.04 -26.48
CA ILE A 123 -14.09 11.90 -26.59
C ILE A 123 -13.60 10.69 -25.80
N ASP A 124 -12.39 10.24 -26.10
CA ASP A 124 -11.76 9.14 -25.36
C ASP A 124 -11.28 9.61 -23.97
N TRP A 125 -12.08 9.36 -22.95
CA TRP A 125 -11.80 9.69 -21.56
C TRP A 125 -10.82 8.73 -20.85
N SER A 126 -10.41 7.64 -21.52
CA SER A 126 -9.46 6.66 -20.96
C SER A 126 -8.03 7.20 -20.94
N THR A 127 -7.74 8.20 -21.73
CA THR A 127 -6.43 8.86 -21.81
C THR A 127 -5.99 9.40 -20.44
N ALA A 128 -4.68 9.30 -20.14
CA ALA A 128 -4.12 9.91 -18.95
C ALA A 128 -4.31 11.45 -18.97
N PRO A 129 -4.71 12.10 -17.86
CA PRO A 129 -4.94 13.56 -17.83
C PRO A 129 -3.77 14.38 -18.36
N SER A 130 -2.52 13.98 -18.05
CA SER A 130 -1.32 14.64 -18.57
C SER A 130 -1.18 14.56 -20.10
N GLN A 131 -1.82 13.60 -20.75
CA GLN A 131 -1.82 13.42 -22.21
C GLN A 131 -3.10 13.98 -22.89
N ALA A 132 -4.05 14.49 -22.12
CA ALA A 132 -5.33 14.99 -22.59
C ALA A 132 -5.20 15.98 -23.75
N HIS A 133 -4.29 16.94 -23.62
CA HIS A 133 -4.07 17.97 -24.64
C HIS A 133 -3.38 17.47 -25.92
N ILE A 134 -2.62 16.39 -25.84
CA ILE A 134 -1.94 15.78 -27.00
C ILE A 134 -2.93 14.94 -27.80
N ASN A 135 -3.74 14.15 -27.12
CA ASN A 135 -4.66 13.20 -27.76
C ASN A 135 -5.97 13.88 -28.22
N ASN A 136 -6.30 15.06 -27.66
CA ASN A 136 -7.54 15.78 -27.96
C ASN A 136 -7.29 17.24 -28.37
N PRO A 137 -6.57 17.51 -29.50
CA PRO A 137 -6.26 18.86 -29.92
C PRO A 137 -7.50 19.69 -30.25
N GLU A 138 -8.56 19.07 -30.71
CA GLU A 138 -9.84 19.75 -31.00
C GLU A 138 -10.52 20.25 -29.73
N LEU A 139 -10.48 19.48 -28.66
CA LEU A 139 -10.96 19.92 -27.35
C LEU A 139 -10.17 21.13 -26.86
N VAL A 140 -8.84 21.09 -26.97
CA VAL A 140 -8.00 22.24 -26.61
C VAL A 140 -8.36 23.49 -27.38
N MET A 141 -8.64 23.36 -28.67
CA MET A 141 -9.08 24.49 -29.50
C MET A 141 -10.44 25.03 -29.07
N LYS A 142 -11.41 24.16 -28.79
CA LYS A 142 -12.73 24.55 -28.24
C LYS A 142 -12.57 25.32 -26.95
N LEU A 143 -11.82 24.77 -25.98
CA LEU A 143 -11.57 25.41 -24.69
C LEU A 143 -10.85 26.77 -24.82
N ALA A 144 -9.90 26.90 -25.79
CA ALA A 144 -9.17 28.14 -26.01
C ALA A 144 -10.04 29.26 -26.65
N GLN A 145 -11.06 28.86 -27.44
CA GLN A 145 -11.97 29.78 -28.13
C GLN A 145 -13.20 30.15 -27.30
N ASP A 146 -13.53 29.37 -26.27
CA ASP A 146 -14.72 29.64 -25.47
C ASP A 146 -14.52 30.89 -24.58
N GLU A 147 -15.28 31.93 -24.87
CA GLU A 147 -15.25 33.19 -24.14
C GLU A 147 -15.82 33.10 -22.71
N ASN A 148 -16.60 32.06 -22.41
CA ASN A 148 -17.13 31.81 -21.06
C ASN A 148 -16.04 31.30 -20.13
N ILE A 149 -14.99 30.66 -20.65
CA ILE A 149 -13.83 30.22 -19.89
C ILE A 149 -12.87 31.40 -19.74
N ASN A 150 -13.00 32.12 -18.62
CA ASN A 150 -12.20 33.32 -18.38
C ASN A 150 -11.44 33.22 -17.03
N PRO A 151 -10.28 32.54 -16.99
CA PRO A 151 -9.48 32.40 -15.80
C PRO A 151 -8.95 33.75 -15.28
N PHE A 152 -8.92 33.92 -13.96
CA PHE A 152 -8.27 35.04 -13.31
C PHE A 152 -6.76 34.78 -13.24
N VAL A 153 -6.00 35.53 -14.01
CA VAL A 153 -4.53 35.39 -14.08
C VAL A 153 -3.86 36.37 -13.13
N PHE A 154 -2.94 35.87 -12.32
CA PHE A 154 -2.09 36.65 -11.43
C PHE A 154 -0.66 36.54 -11.96
N VAL A 155 0.00 37.67 -12.18
CA VAL A 155 1.43 37.70 -12.51
C VAL A 155 2.24 37.44 -11.23
N VAL A 156 3.20 36.53 -11.30
CA VAL A 156 4.06 36.19 -10.18
C VAL A 156 5.33 37.01 -10.23
N ASP A 157 5.24 38.21 -9.69
CA ASP A 157 6.33 39.20 -9.55
C ASP A 157 6.57 39.56 -8.07
N GLU A 158 7.44 40.55 -7.84
CA GLU A 158 7.76 41.08 -6.47
C GLU A 158 6.52 41.56 -5.71
N ASN A 159 5.44 41.90 -6.40
CA ASN A 159 4.17 42.35 -5.81
C ASN A 159 3.16 41.23 -5.62
N PHE A 160 3.46 40.03 -6.09
CA PHE A 160 2.56 38.88 -6.01
C PHE A 160 2.13 38.58 -4.57
N SER A 161 0.85 38.37 -4.39
CA SER A 161 0.24 38.09 -3.09
C SER A 161 -0.61 36.82 -3.19
N PHE A 162 -0.12 35.72 -2.61
CA PHE A 162 -0.92 34.48 -2.54
C PHE A 162 -2.24 34.68 -1.77
N LYS A 163 -2.32 35.71 -0.93
CA LYS A 163 -3.58 36.08 -0.27
C LYS A 163 -4.65 36.48 -1.28
N ASP A 164 -4.28 37.21 -2.33
CA ASP A 164 -5.23 37.68 -3.34
C ASP A 164 -5.74 36.50 -4.18
N VAL A 165 -4.87 35.48 -4.43
CA VAL A 165 -5.25 34.20 -5.04
C VAL A 165 -6.23 33.44 -4.14
N ALA A 166 -5.93 33.31 -2.86
CA ALA A 166 -6.78 32.62 -1.89
C ALA A 166 -8.16 33.32 -1.72
N ASP A 167 -8.17 34.65 -1.66
CA ASP A 167 -9.42 35.43 -1.61
C ASP A 167 -10.25 35.15 -2.88
N LYS A 168 -9.61 35.11 -4.05
CA LYS A 168 -10.30 34.81 -5.31
C LYS A 168 -10.85 33.36 -5.36
N ILE A 169 -10.10 32.38 -4.85
CA ILE A 169 -10.57 31.00 -4.71
C ILE A 169 -11.84 30.94 -3.85
N TYR A 170 -11.85 31.66 -2.72
CA TYR A 170 -13.02 31.74 -1.85
C TYR A 170 -14.23 32.38 -2.55
N ASP A 171 -14.01 33.44 -3.32
CA ASP A 171 -15.08 34.11 -4.07
C ASP A 171 -15.69 33.21 -5.15
N LEU A 172 -14.84 32.46 -5.88
CA LEU A 172 -15.29 31.52 -6.92
C LEU A 172 -16.06 30.34 -6.33
N SER A 173 -15.76 29.93 -5.11
CA SER A 173 -16.40 28.74 -4.48
C SER A 173 -17.88 28.94 -4.09
N ALA A 174 -18.45 30.13 -4.33
CA ALA A 174 -19.81 30.46 -3.84
C ALA A 174 -20.97 29.83 -4.66
N ASN A 175 -20.73 29.43 -5.91
CA ASN A 175 -21.78 28.96 -6.83
C ASN A 175 -21.52 27.54 -7.33
N ILE A 176 -22.49 26.64 -7.19
CA ILE A 176 -22.49 25.26 -7.71
C ILE A 176 -23.68 25.09 -8.63
N GLN A 177 -23.47 24.65 -9.86
CA GLN A 177 -24.52 24.53 -10.88
C GLN A 177 -24.88 23.09 -11.27
N ARG A 178 -24.01 22.09 -11.07
CA ARG A 178 -24.29 20.70 -11.43
C ARG A 178 -24.32 19.83 -10.19
N TYR A 179 -25.39 19.00 -10.08
CA TYR A 179 -25.52 17.98 -9.05
C TYR A 179 -24.98 16.64 -9.56
N VAL A 180 -24.28 15.91 -8.72
CA VAL A 180 -23.92 14.52 -9.01
C VAL A 180 -25.17 13.68 -8.92
N HIS A 181 -25.47 12.96 -10.00
CA HIS A 181 -26.59 12.04 -10.05
C HIS A 181 -26.17 10.68 -9.46
N VAL A 182 -26.92 10.19 -8.49
CA VAL A 182 -26.66 8.88 -7.89
C VAL A 182 -27.14 7.80 -8.85
N THR A 183 -26.26 6.85 -9.17
CA THR A 183 -26.51 5.74 -10.07
C THR A 183 -26.11 4.43 -9.41
N GLU A 184 -26.45 3.31 -10.04
CA GLU A 184 -26.00 1.97 -9.58
C GLU A 184 -24.49 1.85 -9.43
N HIS A 185 -23.72 2.54 -10.29
CA HIS A 185 -22.27 2.46 -10.33
C HIS A 185 -21.55 3.29 -9.25
N ASN A 186 -22.18 4.35 -8.75
CA ASN A 186 -21.55 5.26 -7.81
C ASN A 186 -22.20 5.30 -6.41
N ILE A 187 -23.34 4.63 -6.23
CA ILE A 187 -24.13 4.72 -4.98
C ILE A 187 -23.35 4.23 -3.74
N ALA A 188 -22.49 3.23 -3.89
CA ALA A 188 -21.68 2.72 -2.78
C ALA A 188 -20.66 3.76 -2.29
N THR A 189 -19.97 4.42 -3.21
CA THR A 189 -19.01 5.51 -2.91
C THR A 189 -19.73 6.70 -2.27
N ILE A 190 -20.90 7.06 -2.79
CA ILE A 190 -21.71 8.18 -2.26
C ILE A 190 -22.28 7.84 -0.87
N PHE A 191 -22.69 6.60 -0.64
CA PHE A 191 -23.10 6.11 0.67
C PHE A 191 -21.97 6.18 1.70
N GLU A 192 -20.77 5.79 1.33
CA GLU A 192 -19.61 5.89 2.19
C GLU A 192 -19.28 7.36 2.52
N TYR A 193 -19.30 8.23 1.51
CA TYR A 193 -19.14 9.66 1.72
C TYR A 193 -20.21 10.22 2.68
N PHE A 194 -21.48 9.84 2.49
CA PHE A 194 -22.60 10.25 3.37
C PHE A 194 -22.35 9.79 4.81
N THR A 195 -22.04 8.51 5.00
CA THR A 195 -21.82 7.96 6.34
C THR A 195 -20.61 8.57 7.03
N ASN A 196 -19.55 8.93 6.28
CA ASN A 196 -18.34 9.53 6.81
C ASN A 196 -18.51 11.02 7.19
N ARG A 197 -19.26 11.78 6.41
CA ARG A 197 -19.39 13.23 6.56
C ARG A 197 -20.65 13.67 7.29
N VAL A 198 -21.72 12.87 7.21
CA VAL A 198 -23.03 13.25 7.77
C VAL A 198 -23.31 12.54 9.10
N ILE A 199 -23.02 11.26 9.24
CA ILE A 199 -23.33 10.50 10.46
C ILE A 199 -22.23 10.68 11.50
N THR A 200 -22.57 11.20 12.67
CA THR A 200 -21.59 11.48 13.74
C THR A 200 -21.31 10.30 14.66
N ASN A 201 -22.17 9.29 14.72
CA ASN A 201 -22.06 8.18 15.66
C ASN A 201 -22.29 6.82 15.01
N LYS A 202 -21.50 6.51 13.97
CA LYS A 202 -21.59 5.29 13.17
C LYS A 202 -21.63 3.99 13.98
N LYS A 203 -20.82 3.92 15.06
CA LYS A 203 -20.70 2.70 15.87
C LYS A 203 -21.97 2.32 16.64
N LYS A 204 -22.95 3.22 16.70
CA LYS A 204 -24.22 3.00 17.42
C LYS A 204 -25.43 2.79 16.52
N VAL A 205 -25.23 2.87 15.20
CA VAL A 205 -26.30 2.69 14.20
C VAL A 205 -26.00 1.39 13.46
N SER A 206 -26.96 0.51 13.32
CA SER A 206 -26.77 -0.74 12.57
C SER A 206 -26.51 -0.45 11.08
N ALA A 207 -25.89 -1.38 10.36
CA ALA A 207 -25.68 -1.24 8.93
C ALA A 207 -26.99 -1.07 8.17
N ASN A 208 -28.00 -1.86 8.53
CA ASN A 208 -29.34 -1.78 7.96
C ASN A 208 -29.96 -0.39 8.16
N ASP A 209 -29.80 0.16 9.37
CA ASP A 209 -30.32 1.49 9.68
C ASP A 209 -29.57 2.60 8.93
N LEU A 210 -28.24 2.47 8.77
CA LEU A 210 -27.43 3.43 8.01
C LEU A 210 -27.86 3.49 6.54
N VAL A 211 -28.07 2.33 5.92
CA VAL A 211 -28.53 2.26 4.53
C VAL A 211 -29.97 2.77 4.41
N ALA A 212 -30.87 2.39 5.33
CA ALA A 212 -32.23 2.87 5.35
C ALA A 212 -32.30 4.40 5.50
N VAL A 213 -31.45 4.97 6.36
CA VAL A 213 -31.33 6.42 6.55
C VAL A 213 -30.83 7.09 5.26
N PHE A 214 -29.78 6.58 4.65
CA PHE A 214 -29.25 7.12 3.41
C PHE A 214 -30.28 7.09 2.28
N MET A 215 -30.90 5.93 2.07
CA MET A 215 -31.92 5.74 1.04
C MET A 215 -33.14 6.62 1.28
N GLY A 216 -33.62 6.69 2.51
CA GLY A 216 -34.76 7.54 2.88
C GLY A 216 -34.50 9.02 2.61
N VAL A 217 -33.28 9.49 2.93
CA VAL A 217 -32.93 10.88 2.74
C VAL A 217 -32.67 11.21 1.26
N ILE A 218 -31.97 10.35 0.51
CA ILE A 218 -31.65 10.63 -0.89
C ILE A 218 -32.85 10.57 -1.81
N THR A 219 -33.81 9.69 -1.51
CA THR A 219 -35.09 9.59 -2.25
C THR A 219 -36.17 10.59 -1.82
N LYS A 220 -35.84 11.51 -0.90
CA LYS A 220 -36.80 12.45 -0.29
C LYS A 220 -38.04 11.76 0.31
N ASN A 221 -37.82 10.66 1.04
CA ASN A 221 -38.91 10.04 1.78
C ASN A 221 -39.33 10.96 2.92
N GLU A 222 -40.66 11.25 3.01
CA GLU A 222 -41.24 12.23 3.97
C GLU A 222 -40.97 11.88 5.45
N ASN A 223 -40.70 10.61 5.73
CA ASN A 223 -40.39 10.15 7.08
C ASN A 223 -38.89 10.32 7.48
N TYR A 224 -38.05 10.81 6.58
CA TYR A 224 -36.62 11.02 6.80
C TYR A 224 -36.26 12.49 6.54
N TYR A 225 -36.18 13.29 7.60
CA TYR A 225 -35.92 14.71 7.46
C TYR A 225 -35.07 15.27 8.59
N LYS A 226 -34.30 16.34 8.28
CA LYS A 226 -33.53 17.08 9.27
C LYS A 226 -34.51 17.79 10.24
N HIS A 227 -34.27 17.61 11.54
CA HIS A 227 -35.17 18.19 12.57
C HIS A 227 -35.19 19.72 12.47
N PRO A 228 -36.36 20.35 12.37
CA PRO A 228 -36.43 21.80 12.08
C PRO A 228 -35.79 22.70 13.16
N MET A 229 -35.77 22.25 14.41
CA MET A 229 -35.23 23.04 15.54
C MET A 229 -33.84 22.54 16.05
N LYS A 230 -33.49 21.30 15.75
CA LYS A 230 -32.21 20.67 16.19
C LYS A 230 -31.30 20.42 14.99
N LYS A 231 -30.31 21.29 14.77
CA LYS A 231 -29.44 21.29 13.58
C LYS A 231 -28.71 19.96 13.33
N ASN A 232 -28.43 19.22 14.40
CA ASN A 232 -27.62 17.98 14.35
C ASN A 232 -28.42 16.70 14.57
N VAL A 233 -29.72 16.74 14.24
CA VAL A 233 -30.63 15.59 14.38
C VAL A 233 -31.38 15.36 13.08
N LEU A 234 -31.36 14.11 12.62
CA LEU A 234 -32.19 13.57 11.55
C LEU A 234 -33.31 12.72 12.17
N VAL A 235 -34.56 13.06 11.89
CA VAL A 235 -35.75 12.29 12.29
C VAL A 235 -35.93 11.17 11.29
N THR A 236 -36.14 9.95 11.79
CA THR A 236 -36.37 8.75 10.96
C THR A 236 -37.39 7.86 11.62
N PRO A 237 -38.06 6.94 10.89
CA PRO A 237 -38.96 5.93 11.48
C PRO A 237 -38.24 5.01 12.51
N LEU A 238 -36.93 4.91 12.44
CA LEU A 238 -36.10 4.09 13.32
C LEU A 238 -35.66 4.83 14.59
N GLY A 239 -36.05 6.11 14.73
CA GLY A 239 -35.66 7.01 15.81
C GLY A 239 -34.78 8.16 15.35
N ASP A 240 -34.38 9.01 16.28
CA ASP A 240 -33.53 10.19 16.03
C ASP A 240 -32.08 9.76 15.81
N VAL A 241 -31.52 10.09 14.66
CA VAL A 241 -30.10 9.84 14.33
C VAL A 241 -29.29 11.13 14.51
N LYS A 242 -28.15 11.05 15.21
CA LYS A 242 -27.23 12.18 15.36
C LYS A 242 -26.41 12.38 14.08
N ILE A 243 -26.47 13.60 13.54
CA ILE A 243 -25.78 13.96 12.30
C ILE A 243 -24.89 15.21 12.53
N ASN A 244 -23.95 15.40 11.59
CA ASN A 244 -23.34 16.70 11.36
C ASN A 244 -24.26 17.51 10.46
N GLY A 245 -25.00 18.46 11.02
CA GLY A 245 -26.02 19.24 10.29
C GLY A 245 -25.47 20.07 9.14
N GLU A 246 -24.23 20.59 9.28
CA GLU A 246 -23.53 21.29 8.19
C GLU A 246 -23.05 20.31 7.11
N GLY A 247 -22.54 19.14 7.51
CA GLY A 247 -22.20 18.06 6.59
C GLY A 247 -23.38 17.54 5.78
N TYR A 248 -24.58 17.49 6.43
CA TYR A 248 -25.83 17.12 5.76
C TYR A 248 -26.22 18.17 4.69
N ASP A 249 -26.20 19.45 5.04
CA ASP A 249 -26.57 20.53 4.11
C ASP A 249 -25.54 20.61 2.96
N ALA A 250 -24.24 20.44 3.27
CA ALA A 250 -23.19 20.37 2.27
C ALA A 250 -23.39 19.18 1.33
N PHE A 251 -23.69 17.98 1.85
CA PHE A 251 -23.95 16.79 1.04
C PHE A 251 -25.03 17.05 -0.01
N PHE A 252 -26.17 17.58 0.39
CA PHE A 252 -27.28 17.85 -0.52
C PHE A 252 -27.12 19.13 -1.36
N SER A 253 -26.05 19.87 -1.20
CA SER A 253 -25.67 20.89 -2.17
C SER A 253 -24.96 20.33 -3.40
N TYR A 254 -24.49 19.07 -3.36
CA TYR A 254 -23.76 18.40 -4.44
C TYR A 254 -24.52 17.23 -5.06
N PHE A 255 -25.29 16.47 -4.26
CA PHE A 255 -25.97 15.27 -4.74
C PHE A 255 -27.43 15.54 -5.08
N ASN A 256 -27.84 15.01 -6.25
CA ASN A 256 -29.22 15.14 -6.72
C ASN A 256 -30.17 14.38 -5.77
N ARG A 257 -31.35 14.92 -5.58
CA ARG A 257 -32.46 14.33 -4.81
C ARG A 257 -33.72 14.14 -5.66
N ASN A 258 -33.68 14.46 -6.95
CA ASN A 258 -34.82 14.37 -7.84
C ASN A 258 -34.71 13.13 -8.71
N TYR A 259 -35.36 12.07 -8.32
CA TYR A 259 -35.37 10.79 -9.00
C TYR A 259 -36.73 10.41 -9.46
N THR A 260 -36.84 9.77 -10.62
CA THR A 260 -38.05 9.18 -11.15
C THR A 260 -38.51 7.99 -10.28
N PRO A 261 -39.78 7.58 -10.33
CA PRO A 261 -40.23 6.40 -9.62
C PRO A 261 -39.47 5.12 -9.99
N GLN A 262 -39.05 4.99 -11.25
CA GLN A 262 -38.25 3.86 -11.73
C GLN A 262 -36.85 3.83 -11.14
N GLU A 263 -36.17 4.96 -11.06
CA GLU A 263 -34.87 5.07 -10.39
C GLU A 263 -35.01 4.77 -8.89
N LYS A 264 -36.05 5.23 -8.24
CA LYS A 264 -36.30 4.91 -6.83
C LYS A 264 -36.54 3.42 -6.59
N MET A 265 -37.20 2.72 -7.51
CA MET A 265 -37.31 1.26 -7.44
C MET A 265 -35.96 0.55 -7.57
N ARG A 266 -35.14 0.99 -8.51
CA ARG A 266 -33.76 0.46 -8.65
C ARG A 266 -32.93 0.68 -7.40
N PHE A 267 -33.07 1.83 -6.74
CA PHE A 267 -32.39 2.07 -5.47
C PHE A 267 -32.83 1.11 -4.36
N THR A 268 -34.08 0.63 -4.38
CA THR A 268 -34.51 -0.38 -3.41
C THR A 268 -33.80 -1.72 -3.63
N GLU A 269 -33.63 -2.13 -4.87
CA GLU A 269 -32.86 -3.35 -5.22
C GLU A 269 -31.36 -3.21 -4.85
N ILE A 270 -30.81 -2.02 -4.98
CA ILE A 270 -29.42 -1.74 -4.63
C ILE A 270 -29.25 -1.61 -3.12
N SER A 271 -30.29 -1.19 -2.38
CA SER A 271 -30.20 -1.03 -0.92
C SER A 271 -29.88 -2.34 -0.21
N ASP A 272 -30.41 -3.44 -0.69
CA ASP A 272 -30.13 -4.77 -0.16
C ASP A 272 -28.64 -5.13 -0.33
N ARG A 273 -28.06 -4.78 -1.47
CA ARG A 273 -26.60 -4.95 -1.72
C ARG A 273 -25.76 -4.05 -0.79
N LEU A 274 -26.17 -2.80 -0.60
CA LEU A 274 -25.46 -1.87 0.31
C LEU A 274 -25.52 -2.32 1.78
N ILE A 275 -26.66 -2.87 2.21
CA ILE A 275 -26.81 -3.45 3.56
C ILE A 275 -25.87 -4.62 3.73
N GLU A 276 -25.86 -5.49 2.76
CA GLU A 276 -25.00 -6.66 2.73
C GLU A 276 -23.52 -6.28 2.77
N ASP A 277 -23.07 -5.36 1.91
CA ASP A 277 -21.71 -4.86 1.85
C ASP A 277 -21.29 -4.21 3.18
N THR A 278 -22.20 -3.42 3.79
CA THR A 278 -21.90 -2.72 5.05
C THR A 278 -21.79 -3.68 6.22
N ASN A 279 -22.64 -4.72 6.27
CA ASN A 279 -22.56 -5.76 7.30
C ASN A 279 -21.29 -6.59 7.16
N ARG A 280 -20.89 -6.92 5.95
CA ARG A 280 -19.66 -7.69 5.64
C ARG A 280 -18.40 -6.92 5.96
N ARG A 281 -18.34 -5.63 5.63
CA ARG A 281 -17.22 -4.75 6.00
C ARG A 281 -16.99 -4.75 7.51
N ASN A 282 -18.05 -4.73 8.28
CA ASN A 282 -17.99 -4.80 9.74
C ASN A 282 -17.49 -6.16 10.26
N LYS A 283 -17.69 -7.25 9.50
CA LYS A 283 -17.28 -8.63 9.84
C LYS A 283 -15.94 -9.04 9.21
N GLY A 284 -15.39 -8.27 8.26
CA GLY A 284 -14.17 -8.61 7.51
C GLY A 284 -14.42 -9.68 6.44
N GLU A 285 -15.63 -9.77 5.92
CA GLU A 285 -16.02 -10.65 4.81
C GLU A 285 -15.84 -9.89 3.48
N PHE A 286 -15.27 -10.55 2.47
CA PHE A 286 -14.94 -9.92 1.19
C PHE A 286 -15.90 -10.35 0.09
N TYR A 287 -16.49 -9.38 -0.60
CA TYR A 287 -17.34 -9.59 -1.76
C TYR A 287 -16.47 -9.91 -3.00
N THR A 288 -16.83 -10.96 -3.72
CA THR A 288 -16.21 -11.29 -5.00
C THR A 288 -16.89 -10.52 -6.13
N PRO A 289 -16.22 -9.59 -6.82
CA PRO A 289 -16.83 -8.87 -7.93
C PRO A 289 -17.21 -9.81 -9.07
N THR A 290 -18.36 -9.57 -9.72
CA THR A 290 -18.90 -10.43 -10.79
C THR A 290 -17.91 -10.69 -11.91
N LEU A 291 -17.15 -9.68 -12.31
CA LEU A 291 -16.13 -9.79 -13.35
C LEU A 291 -15.10 -10.90 -13.07
N PHE A 292 -14.66 -11.02 -11.82
CA PHE A 292 -13.73 -12.10 -11.42
C PHE A 292 -14.44 -13.43 -11.25
N VAL A 293 -15.74 -13.41 -10.91
CA VAL A 293 -16.57 -14.63 -10.88
C VAL A 293 -16.74 -15.19 -12.29
N ASP A 294 -17.08 -14.33 -13.25
CA ASP A 294 -17.24 -14.73 -14.67
C ASP A 294 -15.94 -15.36 -15.20
N TYR A 295 -14.80 -14.70 -14.91
CA TYR A 295 -13.50 -15.22 -15.28
C TYR A 295 -13.18 -16.58 -14.62
N ALA A 296 -13.59 -16.76 -13.35
CA ALA A 296 -13.44 -18.02 -12.64
C ALA A 296 -14.29 -19.14 -13.28
N HIS A 297 -15.54 -18.84 -13.66
CA HIS A 297 -16.39 -19.77 -14.40
C HIS A 297 -15.77 -20.18 -15.73
N ASP A 298 -15.21 -19.25 -16.49
CA ASP A 298 -14.50 -19.53 -17.73
C ASP A 298 -13.29 -20.45 -17.51
N MET A 299 -12.55 -20.23 -16.43
CA MET A 299 -11.42 -21.10 -16.08
C MET A 299 -11.89 -22.51 -15.72
N ILE A 300 -12.99 -22.64 -14.99
CA ILE A 300 -13.59 -23.93 -14.64
C ILE A 300 -14.09 -24.63 -15.91
N SER A 301 -14.80 -23.93 -16.79
CA SER A 301 -15.28 -24.46 -18.08
C SER A 301 -14.13 -24.96 -18.96
N LYS A 302 -13.04 -24.21 -19.05
CA LYS A 302 -11.85 -24.60 -19.85
C LYS A 302 -11.19 -25.89 -19.34
N HIS A 303 -11.33 -26.21 -18.05
CA HIS A 303 -10.72 -27.40 -17.47
C HIS A 303 -11.68 -28.60 -17.42
N PHE A 304 -12.92 -28.39 -16.96
CA PHE A 304 -13.90 -29.44 -16.75
C PHE A 304 -14.89 -29.65 -17.91
N GLY A 305 -14.83 -28.79 -18.95
CA GLY A 305 -15.78 -28.76 -20.08
C GLY A 305 -16.88 -27.72 -19.87
N GLU A 306 -17.49 -27.26 -20.97
CA GLU A 306 -18.55 -26.23 -20.96
C GLU A 306 -19.81 -26.69 -20.21
N ASP A 307 -20.01 -27.98 -20.13
CA ASP A 307 -21.14 -28.63 -19.48
C ASP A 307 -20.87 -29.03 -18.01
N TRP A 308 -19.81 -28.49 -17.39
CA TRP A 308 -19.44 -28.82 -16.01
C TRP A 308 -20.58 -28.59 -14.99
N LYS A 309 -21.39 -27.54 -15.21
CA LYS A 309 -22.54 -27.23 -14.35
C LYS A 309 -23.67 -28.30 -14.40
N GLU A 310 -23.68 -29.13 -15.45
CA GLU A 310 -24.62 -30.24 -15.61
C GLU A 310 -24.01 -31.57 -15.10
N ASN A 311 -22.69 -31.70 -15.12
CA ASN A 311 -22.01 -32.97 -14.84
C ASN A 311 -21.49 -33.06 -13.40
N TYR A 312 -21.26 -31.91 -12.72
CA TYR A 312 -20.77 -31.88 -11.37
C TYR A 312 -21.80 -31.31 -10.40
N ILE A 313 -21.83 -31.86 -9.20
CA ILE A 313 -22.48 -31.21 -8.07
C ILE A 313 -21.58 -30.05 -7.64
N VAL A 314 -22.17 -28.86 -7.49
CA VAL A 314 -21.44 -27.70 -7.06
C VAL A 314 -21.85 -27.34 -5.63
N TRP A 315 -20.86 -27.17 -4.76
CA TRP A 315 -21.09 -26.69 -3.40
C TRP A 315 -20.32 -25.42 -3.13
N ASP A 316 -21.06 -24.31 -3.00
CA ASP A 316 -20.57 -23.04 -2.47
C ASP A 316 -20.73 -23.06 -0.94
N ASN A 317 -19.66 -23.45 -0.24
CA ASN A 317 -19.68 -23.70 1.20
C ASN A 317 -19.45 -22.46 2.08
N SER A 318 -19.30 -21.31 1.43
CA SER A 318 -19.19 -19.97 2.05
C SER A 318 -19.95 -18.93 1.23
N CYS A 319 -21.18 -19.31 0.83
CA CYS A 319 -21.90 -18.63 -0.25
C CYS A 319 -22.28 -17.18 0.06
N GLY A 320 -22.41 -16.80 1.33
CA GLY A 320 -22.94 -15.51 1.68
C GLY A 320 -24.21 -15.22 0.91
N SER A 321 -24.22 -14.17 0.07
CA SER A 321 -25.33 -13.86 -0.84
C SER A 321 -25.25 -14.52 -2.20
N LYS A 322 -24.56 -15.67 -2.31
CA LYS A 322 -24.44 -16.49 -3.52
C LYS A 322 -23.71 -15.81 -4.69
N ASN A 323 -22.78 -14.90 -4.43
CA ASN A 323 -22.09 -14.14 -5.50
C ASN A 323 -21.35 -15.02 -6.51
N LEU A 324 -20.83 -16.17 -6.09
CA LEU A 324 -20.14 -17.10 -6.97
C LEU A 324 -21.11 -17.85 -7.93
N THR A 325 -22.39 -17.91 -7.58
CA THR A 325 -23.33 -18.83 -8.25
C THR A 325 -24.62 -18.17 -8.75
N ARG A 326 -25.00 -16.99 -8.23
CA ARG A 326 -26.33 -16.39 -8.41
C ARG A 326 -26.75 -16.13 -9.85
N ASP A 327 -25.80 -15.82 -10.73
CA ASP A 327 -26.07 -15.42 -12.13
C ASP A 327 -25.94 -16.59 -13.12
N TYR A 328 -25.81 -17.84 -12.60
CA TYR A 328 -25.60 -19.04 -13.39
C TYR A 328 -26.61 -20.14 -13.05
N HIS A 329 -26.90 -20.98 -14.02
CA HIS A 329 -27.74 -22.17 -13.82
C HIS A 329 -26.87 -23.42 -13.57
N PHE A 330 -27.28 -24.23 -12.60
CA PHE A 330 -26.63 -25.49 -12.24
C PHE A 330 -27.68 -26.59 -12.13
N LYS A 331 -27.35 -27.78 -12.55
CA LYS A 331 -28.22 -28.94 -12.38
C LYS A 331 -28.40 -29.34 -10.93
N GLU A 332 -27.33 -29.29 -10.14
CA GLU A 332 -27.33 -29.58 -8.70
C GLU A 332 -26.40 -28.64 -7.96
N LEU A 333 -26.98 -27.73 -7.19
CA LEU A 333 -26.25 -26.67 -6.47
C LEU A 333 -26.62 -26.69 -4.99
N TYR A 334 -25.59 -26.72 -4.15
CA TYR A 334 -25.67 -26.52 -2.70
C TYR A 334 -25.04 -25.19 -2.34
N CYS A 335 -25.71 -24.39 -1.50
CA CYS A 335 -25.22 -23.14 -1.00
C CYS A 335 -25.34 -23.11 0.52
N SER A 336 -24.22 -22.93 1.22
CA SER A 336 -24.25 -22.86 2.68
C SER A 336 -23.48 -21.63 3.20
N THR A 337 -23.99 -21.04 4.28
CA THR A 337 -23.37 -19.94 4.99
C THR A 337 -23.66 -19.99 6.48
N LEU A 338 -22.88 -19.24 7.27
CA LEU A 338 -23.03 -19.17 8.72
C LEU A 338 -24.34 -18.44 9.14
N GLU A 339 -24.71 -17.40 8.41
CA GLU A 339 -25.78 -16.48 8.79
C GLU A 339 -27.06 -16.75 7.98
N GLN A 340 -28.16 -17.09 8.67
CA GLN A 340 -29.45 -17.28 8.02
C GLN A 340 -29.92 -16.05 7.25
N ALA A 341 -29.63 -14.85 7.77
CA ALA A 341 -30.01 -13.59 7.13
C ALA A 341 -29.44 -13.43 5.70
N GLU A 342 -28.27 -14.01 5.41
CA GLU A 342 -27.67 -13.98 4.06
C GLU A 342 -28.46 -14.86 3.08
N LEU A 343 -28.94 -16.01 3.56
CA LEU A 343 -29.82 -16.88 2.75
C LEU A 343 -31.17 -16.23 2.48
N ASP A 344 -31.73 -15.53 3.47
CA ASP A 344 -33.02 -14.85 3.35
C ASP A 344 -32.94 -13.72 2.31
N ILE A 345 -31.89 -12.91 2.35
CA ILE A 345 -31.61 -11.83 1.38
C ILE A 345 -31.41 -12.41 -0.03
N SER A 346 -30.69 -13.50 -0.16
CA SER A 346 -30.34 -14.12 -1.44
C SER A 346 -31.33 -15.18 -1.92
N ALA A 347 -32.48 -15.33 -1.26
CA ALA A 347 -33.49 -16.36 -1.56
C ALA A 347 -34.05 -16.29 -2.98
N HIS A 348 -33.99 -15.11 -3.61
CA HIS A 348 -34.48 -14.94 -4.98
C HIS A 348 -33.54 -15.41 -6.07
N TYR A 349 -32.23 -15.59 -5.71
CA TYR A 349 -31.21 -16.14 -6.61
C TYR A 349 -31.15 -17.67 -6.52
N ASN A 350 -31.02 -18.32 -7.66
CA ASN A 350 -30.94 -19.79 -7.76
C ASN A 350 -31.96 -20.50 -6.86
N LYS A 351 -33.24 -20.31 -7.14
CA LYS A 351 -34.33 -20.84 -6.33
C LYS A 351 -34.34 -22.38 -6.25
N GLU A 352 -33.76 -23.04 -7.23
CA GLU A 352 -33.65 -24.49 -7.30
C GLU A 352 -32.43 -25.02 -6.49
N ALA A 353 -31.56 -24.16 -6.05
CA ALA A 353 -30.42 -24.54 -5.21
C ALA A 353 -30.90 -24.96 -3.81
N THR A 354 -30.29 -26.00 -3.28
CA THR A 354 -30.43 -26.37 -1.87
C THR A 354 -29.61 -25.42 -1.01
N SER A 355 -30.29 -24.39 -0.44
CA SER A 355 -29.65 -23.38 0.43
C SER A 355 -29.94 -23.72 1.89
N PHE A 356 -28.89 -23.71 2.74
CA PHE A 356 -29.03 -24.08 4.15
C PHE A 356 -28.00 -23.35 5.03
N GLN A 357 -28.40 -23.08 6.27
CA GLN A 357 -27.52 -22.54 7.27
C GLN A 357 -26.56 -23.64 7.76
N PHE A 358 -25.27 -23.38 7.76
CA PHE A 358 -24.26 -24.34 8.19
C PHE A 358 -22.97 -23.64 8.63
N ASP A 359 -22.61 -23.83 9.89
CA ASP A 359 -21.29 -23.42 10.37
C ASP A 359 -20.24 -24.43 9.86
N PHE A 360 -19.63 -24.07 8.73
CA PHE A 360 -18.67 -24.94 8.06
C PHE A 360 -17.47 -25.35 8.93
N LEU A 361 -17.19 -24.65 10.01
CA LEU A 361 -16.05 -24.92 10.88
C LEU A 361 -16.41 -25.66 12.19
N ASN A 362 -17.69 -25.66 12.57
CA ASN A 362 -18.11 -26.23 13.87
C ASN A 362 -19.23 -27.26 13.77
N ASP A 363 -20.11 -27.17 12.76
CA ASP A 363 -21.26 -28.07 12.66
C ASP A 363 -20.83 -29.51 12.27
N SER A 364 -21.56 -30.46 12.83
CA SER A 364 -21.43 -31.89 12.48
C SER A 364 -22.06 -32.21 11.13
N LEU A 365 -21.63 -33.31 10.51
CA LEU A 365 -22.06 -33.68 9.14
C LEU A 365 -23.51 -34.10 9.05
N ASP A 366 -24.14 -34.52 10.15
CA ASP A 366 -25.57 -34.88 10.21
C ASP A 366 -26.51 -33.69 9.91
N LYS A 367 -25.99 -32.45 9.96
CA LYS A 367 -26.73 -31.25 9.55
C LYS A 367 -26.72 -31.00 8.04
N LEU A 368 -25.89 -31.71 7.27
CA LEU A 368 -25.84 -31.56 5.82
C LEU A 368 -27.15 -32.10 5.19
N PRO A 369 -27.57 -31.51 4.05
CA PRO A 369 -28.70 -32.04 3.28
C PRO A 369 -28.47 -33.49 2.87
N LYS A 370 -29.52 -34.31 2.94
CA LYS A 370 -29.41 -35.73 2.56
C LYS A 370 -28.82 -35.98 1.17
N GLY A 371 -29.22 -35.17 0.17
CA GLY A 371 -28.70 -35.29 -1.19
C GLY A 371 -27.17 -35.08 -1.25
N LEU A 372 -26.61 -34.16 -0.44
CA LEU A 372 -25.17 -33.97 -0.39
C LEU A 372 -24.44 -35.12 0.33
N LEU A 373 -25.02 -35.66 1.40
CA LEU A 373 -24.48 -36.84 2.08
C LEU A 373 -24.52 -38.06 1.16
N GLU A 374 -25.64 -38.32 0.46
CA GLU A 374 -25.76 -39.36 -0.52
C GLU A 374 -24.76 -39.20 -1.69
N ALA A 375 -24.46 -37.95 -2.09
CA ALA A 375 -23.45 -37.66 -3.08
C ALA A 375 -22.04 -38.05 -2.61
N PHE A 376 -21.70 -37.81 -1.35
CA PHE A 376 -20.47 -38.28 -0.75
C PHE A 376 -20.39 -39.78 -0.66
N GLU A 377 -21.43 -40.43 -0.14
CA GLU A 377 -21.49 -41.90 -0.02
C GLU A 377 -21.40 -42.62 -1.38
N GLN A 378 -21.94 -42.00 -2.42
CA GLN A 378 -21.92 -42.55 -3.79
C GLN A 378 -20.70 -42.12 -4.60
N ASN A 379 -19.78 -41.31 -3.99
CA ASN A 379 -18.60 -40.76 -4.65
C ASN A 379 -18.95 -40.05 -5.98
N LYS A 380 -20.02 -39.24 -5.98
CA LYS A 380 -20.39 -38.42 -7.16
C LYS A 380 -19.35 -37.34 -7.42
N PRO A 381 -19.20 -36.84 -8.66
CA PRO A 381 -18.32 -35.77 -9.00
C PRO A 381 -18.77 -34.44 -8.35
N ILE A 382 -17.88 -33.83 -7.57
CA ILE A 382 -18.19 -32.60 -6.79
C ILE A 382 -17.12 -31.54 -7.02
N ILE A 383 -17.54 -30.31 -7.26
CA ILE A 383 -16.68 -29.13 -7.23
C ILE A 383 -17.06 -28.27 -6.01
N ILE A 384 -16.11 -28.11 -5.10
CA ILE A 384 -16.20 -27.14 -4.02
C ILE A 384 -15.77 -25.79 -4.58
N PHE A 385 -16.73 -24.89 -4.81
CA PHE A 385 -16.46 -23.56 -5.33
C PHE A 385 -16.60 -22.56 -4.19
N MET A 386 -15.50 -21.95 -3.74
CA MET A 386 -15.51 -21.18 -2.50
C MET A 386 -14.65 -19.92 -2.54
N ASN A 387 -15.13 -18.91 -1.82
CA ASN A 387 -14.38 -17.74 -1.41
C ASN A 387 -14.48 -17.59 0.12
N PRO A 388 -13.72 -18.38 0.90
CA PRO A 388 -13.79 -18.36 2.34
C PRO A 388 -13.20 -17.08 2.93
N PRO A 389 -13.60 -16.67 4.16
CA PRO A 389 -13.07 -15.46 4.78
C PRO A 389 -11.55 -15.54 5.02
N TYR A 390 -10.82 -14.43 4.78
CA TYR A 390 -9.36 -14.35 4.91
C TYR A 390 -8.87 -13.91 6.30
N ALA A 391 -9.76 -13.74 7.27
CA ALA A 391 -9.41 -13.26 8.61
C ALA A 391 -8.43 -14.20 9.32
N THR A 392 -7.54 -13.60 10.13
CA THR A 392 -6.61 -14.31 11.00
C THR A 392 -6.89 -13.99 12.47
N ALA A 393 -6.68 -14.96 13.35
CA ALA A 393 -6.95 -14.82 14.78
C ALA A 393 -6.03 -13.84 15.53
N SER A 394 -4.88 -13.49 14.95
CA SER A 394 -3.81 -12.74 15.63
C SER A 394 -3.86 -11.23 15.39
N SER A 395 -4.75 -10.70 14.55
CA SER A 395 -4.57 -9.37 14.00
C SER A 395 -5.33 -8.24 14.68
N ASN A 396 -6.18 -8.47 15.68
CA ASN A 396 -6.96 -7.37 16.24
C ASN A 396 -7.09 -7.38 17.75
N PHE A 397 -6.08 -6.83 18.42
CA PHE A 397 -6.35 -6.12 19.69
C PHE A 397 -6.99 -4.77 19.32
N GLY A 398 -8.27 -4.60 19.60
CA GLY A 398 -8.91 -3.30 19.55
C GLY A 398 -8.21 -2.35 20.53
N ALA A 399 -8.27 -1.04 20.25
CA ALA A 399 -7.74 0.00 21.15
C ALA A 399 -8.34 -0.04 22.58
N ASP A 400 -9.36 -0.86 22.81
CA ASP A 400 -10.05 -1.11 24.07
C ASP A 400 -9.62 -2.43 24.77
N GLY A 401 -8.63 -3.15 24.23
CA GLY A 401 -8.15 -4.42 24.80
C GLY A 401 -9.08 -5.62 24.55
N SER A 402 -10.17 -5.47 23.82
CA SER A 402 -11.06 -6.57 23.47
C SER A 402 -10.52 -7.35 22.26
N SER A 403 -10.38 -8.67 22.39
CA SER A 403 -10.00 -9.53 21.28
C SER A 403 -11.18 -9.64 20.29
N LYS A 404 -11.11 -8.94 19.16
CA LYS A 404 -12.08 -9.07 18.06
C LYS A 404 -11.86 -10.28 17.16
N GLY A 405 -10.96 -11.17 17.53
CA GLY A 405 -10.67 -12.41 16.81
C GLY A 405 -11.35 -13.64 17.41
N LYS A 406 -12.48 -13.48 18.09
CA LYS A 406 -13.27 -14.60 18.56
C LYS A 406 -13.80 -15.39 17.38
N GLY A 407 -13.30 -16.60 17.18
CA GLY A 407 -13.80 -17.54 16.19
C GLY A 407 -12.73 -18.31 15.41
N ALA A 408 -11.68 -17.64 14.90
CA ALA A 408 -10.70 -18.30 14.03
C ALA A 408 -9.84 -19.36 14.73
N THR A 409 -9.56 -19.20 16.03
CA THR A 409 -8.70 -20.13 16.82
C THR A 409 -9.48 -21.14 17.64
N ASP A 410 -10.76 -20.97 17.83
CA ASP A 410 -11.58 -21.75 18.73
C ASP A 410 -12.53 -22.71 18.02
N SER A 411 -12.53 -22.75 16.68
CA SER A 411 -13.34 -23.69 15.92
C SER A 411 -12.91 -25.14 16.15
N GLU A 412 -13.83 -26.11 15.97
CA GLU A 412 -13.52 -27.53 16.05
C GLU A 412 -12.45 -27.92 15.01
N ILE A 413 -12.51 -27.35 13.81
CA ILE A 413 -11.52 -27.56 12.75
C ILE A 413 -10.15 -27.01 13.18
N ALA A 414 -10.09 -25.82 13.75
CA ALA A 414 -8.82 -25.27 14.26
C ALA A 414 -8.22 -26.17 15.35
N MET A 415 -9.03 -26.74 16.25
CA MET A 415 -8.54 -27.67 17.29
C MET A 415 -7.96 -28.95 16.67
N LYS A 416 -8.59 -29.48 15.62
CA LYS A 416 -8.04 -30.63 14.89
C LYS A 416 -6.72 -30.29 14.18
N MET A 417 -6.63 -29.13 13.52
CA MET A 417 -5.42 -28.64 12.89
C MET A 417 -4.28 -28.42 13.88
N LYS A 418 -4.57 -27.93 15.10
CA LYS A 418 -3.59 -27.78 16.20
C LYS A 418 -3.04 -29.14 16.62
N LYS A 419 -3.90 -30.17 16.78
CA LYS A 419 -3.46 -31.53 17.15
C LYS A 419 -2.51 -32.15 16.12
N ILE A 420 -2.75 -31.87 14.83
CA ILE A 420 -1.86 -32.32 13.75
C ILE A 420 -0.56 -31.50 13.71
N GLY A 421 -0.57 -30.28 14.25
CA GLY A 421 0.59 -29.40 14.30
C GLY A 421 0.80 -28.56 13.04
N PHE A 422 -0.28 -28.05 12.44
CA PHE A 422 -0.21 -27.15 11.27
C PHE A 422 0.26 -25.73 11.59
N GLY A 423 0.60 -25.44 12.85
CA GLY A 423 1.21 -24.18 13.23
C GLY A 423 0.35 -22.96 12.91
N ASN A 424 0.94 -21.96 12.27
CA ASN A 424 0.26 -20.72 11.95
C ASN A 424 -0.87 -20.86 10.91
N ALA A 425 -0.87 -21.91 10.10
CA ALA A 425 -1.97 -22.19 9.16
C ALA A 425 -3.32 -22.30 9.90
N THR A 426 -3.30 -22.86 11.11
CA THR A 426 -4.48 -23.01 11.97
C THR A 426 -5.19 -21.67 12.30
N ASN A 427 -4.47 -20.57 12.31
CA ASN A 427 -5.01 -19.27 12.66
C ASN A 427 -5.73 -18.57 11.48
N ASN A 428 -5.72 -19.16 10.29
CA ASN A 428 -6.31 -18.59 9.08
C ASN A 428 -7.60 -19.30 8.73
N LEU A 429 -8.72 -18.58 8.63
CA LEU A 429 -10.02 -19.18 8.34
C LEU A 429 -10.03 -19.94 7.02
N TYR A 430 -9.51 -19.36 5.93
CA TYR A 430 -9.50 -20.06 4.63
C TYR A 430 -8.73 -21.39 4.68
N ALA A 431 -7.67 -21.50 5.50
CA ALA A 431 -6.97 -22.78 5.69
C ALA A 431 -7.82 -23.82 6.44
N GLN A 432 -8.64 -23.37 7.38
CA GLN A 432 -9.58 -24.25 8.08
C GLN A 432 -10.64 -24.78 7.11
N PHE A 433 -11.13 -23.94 6.19
CA PHE A 433 -12.04 -24.35 5.12
C PHE A 433 -11.40 -25.40 4.22
N ILE A 434 -10.20 -25.15 3.70
CA ILE A 434 -9.45 -26.10 2.87
C ILE A 434 -9.28 -27.44 3.63
N TYR A 435 -8.85 -27.37 4.88
CA TYR A 435 -8.62 -28.57 5.69
C TYR A 435 -9.91 -29.37 5.90
N ARG A 436 -11.06 -28.72 6.08
CA ARG A 436 -12.32 -29.44 6.21
C ARG A 436 -12.71 -30.17 4.93
N VAL A 437 -12.43 -29.63 3.76
CA VAL A 437 -12.61 -30.33 2.47
C VAL A 437 -11.69 -31.57 2.39
N MET A 438 -10.43 -31.46 2.85
CA MET A 438 -9.53 -32.62 2.95
C MET A 438 -10.13 -33.71 3.87
N MET A 439 -10.71 -33.31 5.00
CA MET A 439 -11.38 -34.26 5.90
C MET A 439 -12.56 -34.98 5.23
N PHE A 440 -13.40 -34.27 4.46
CA PHE A 440 -14.48 -34.94 3.69
C PHE A 440 -13.92 -35.96 2.71
N LYS A 441 -12.87 -35.58 1.99
CA LYS A 441 -12.19 -36.53 1.06
C LYS A 441 -11.69 -37.76 1.77
N GLU A 442 -11.07 -37.62 2.93
CA GLU A 442 -10.56 -38.75 3.72
C GLU A 442 -11.71 -39.61 4.30
N GLU A 443 -12.72 -38.97 4.93
CA GLU A 443 -13.81 -39.64 5.65
C GLU A 443 -14.70 -40.47 4.71
N TYR A 444 -15.01 -39.94 3.53
CA TYR A 444 -15.86 -40.62 2.52
C TYR A 444 -15.07 -41.27 1.41
N ASN A 445 -13.74 -41.23 1.48
CA ASN A 445 -12.84 -41.78 0.43
C ASN A 445 -13.19 -41.24 -0.98
N LEU A 446 -13.39 -39.93 -1.09
CA LEU A 446 -13.80 -39.28 -2.32
C LEU A 446 -12.65 -39.27 -3.34
N SER A 447 -12.91 -39.78 -4.54
CA SER A 447 -11.96 -39.81 -5.65
C SER A 447 -12.25 -38.81 -6.76
N ASP A 448 -13.39 -38.12 -6.69
CA ASP A 448 -13.84 -37.16 -7.69
C ASP A 448 -14.36 -35.87 -7.01
N ILE A 449 -13.54 -35.32 -6.14
CA ILE A 449 -13.76 -34.02 -5.47
C ILE A 449 -12.70 -33.02 -5.90
N HIS A 450 -13.12 -31.83 -6.31
CA HIS A 450 -12.26 -30.77 -6.82
C HIS A 450 -12.49 -29.48 -6.05
N ILE A 451 -11.51 -28.58 -6.07
CA ILE A 451 -11.60 -27.28 -5.40
C ILE A 451 -11.39 -26.16 -6.43
N ALA A 452 -12.32 -25.23 -6.47
CA ALA A 452 -12.20 -23.94 -7.16
C ALA A 452 -12.20 -22.85 -6.08
N LEU A 453 -11.05 -22.20 -5.86
CA LEU A 453 -10.77 -21.48 -4.63
C LEU A 453 -10.31 -20.04 -4.90
N PHE A 454 -10.99 -19.07 -4.31
CA PHE A 454 -10.42 -17.75 -4.07
C PHE A 454 -9.68 -17.72 -2.74
N SER A 455 -8.41 -17.31 -2.74
CA SER A 455 -7.61 -17.23 -1.51
C SER A 455 -6.35 -16.36 -1.70
N PRO A 456 -5.74 -15.90 -0.61
CA PRO A 456 -4.34 -15.46 -0.65
C PRO A 456 -3.41 -16.61 -1.03
N THR A 457 -2.31 -16.32 -1.73
CA THR A 457 -1.31 -17.33 -2.13
C THR A 457 -0.40 -17.79 -0.99
N LEU A 458 -0.56 -17.23 0.20
CA LEU A 458 0.34 -17.44 1.34
C LEU A 458 0.46 -18.91 1.76
N PHE A 459 -0.59 -19.72 1.58
CA PHE A 459 -0.52 -21.15 1.91
C PHE A 459 0.42 -21.93 0.97
N LEU A 460 0.72 -21.40 -0.21
CA LEU A 460 1.67 -21.94 -1.17
C LEU A 460 3.11 -21.50 -0.91
N THR A 461 3.34 -20.36 -0.26
CA THR A 461 4.66 -19.73 -0.15
C THR A 461 5.24 -19.77 1.27
N GLY A 462 4.48 -19.42 2.27
CA GLY A 462 4.95 -19.17 3.63
C GLY A 462 5.60 -20.37 4.31
N PRO A 463 6.77 -20.24 4.96
CA PRO A 463 7.48 -21.38 5.58
C PRO A 463 6.71 -21.99 6.75
N ALA A 464 5.88 -21.22 7.42
CA ALA A 464 5.03 -21.71 8.51
C ALA A 464 3.88 -22.62 8.03
N TRP A 465 3.70 -22.75 6.71
CA TRP A 465 2.65 -23.55 6.09
C TRP A 465 3.14 -24.91 5.57
N LYS A 466 4.43 -25.21 5.67
CA LYS A 466 5.05 -26.41 5.08
C LYS A 466 4.25 -27.68 5.38
N LYS A 467 3.96 -27.98 6.63
CA LYS A 467 3.23 -29.19 7.01
C LYS A 467 1.79 -29.22 6.49
N PHE A 468 1.13 -28.07 6.43
CA PHE A 468 -0.20 -27.96 5.82
C PHE A 468 -0.12 -28.24 4.31
N ARG A 469 0.84 -27.62 3.59
CA ARG A 469 1.06 -27.87 2.16
C ARG A 469 1.34 -29.35 1.87
N GLU A 470 2.26 -29.94 2.61
CA GLU A 470 2.63 -31.36 2.43
C GLU A 470 1.42 -32.30 2.55
N THR A 471 0.45 -31.95 3.42
CA THR A 471 -0.80 -32.72 3.54
C THR A 471 -1.74 -32.42 2.40
N PHE A 472 -1.97 -31.14 2.08
CA PHE A 472 -2.85 -30.71 1.00
C PHE A 472 -2.42 -31.26 -0.37
N PHE A 473 -1.13 -31.22 -0.68
CA PHE A 473 -0.59 -31.68 -1.97
C PHE A 473 -0.64 -33.19 -2.19
N LYS A 474 -0.93 -33.98 -1.17
CA LYS A 474 -1.21 -35.43 -1.33
C LYS A 474 -2.61 -35.65 -1.84
N ASP A 475 -3.53 -34.75 -1.52
CA ASP A 475 -4.95 -34.92 -1.79
C ASP A 475 -5.44 -34.12 -3.00
N PHE A 476 -4.77 -33.02 -3.31
CA PHE A 476 -5.18 -32.10 -4.36
C PHE A 476 -4.01 -31.69 -5.26
N ALA A 477 -4.23 -31.83 -6.57
CA ALA A 477 -3.27 -31.51 -7.63
C ALA A 477 -3.59 -30.13 -8.20
N PHE A 478 -2.59 -29.24 -8.22
CA PHE A 478 -2.70 -27.93 -8.86
C PHE A 478 -2.92 -28.06 -10.38
N ILE A 479 -3.88 -27.34 -10.91
CA ILE A 479 -4.19 -27.31 -12.35
C ILE A 479 -3.76 -25.99 -12.96
N ASN A 480 -4.36 -24.89 -12.53
CA ASN A 480 -4.01 -23.54 -12.97
C ASN A 480 -4.48 -22.53 -11.94
N GLY A 481 -3.99 -21.29 -12.09
CA GLY A 481 -4.38 -20.19 -11.23
C GLY A 481 -4.18 -18.83 -11.89
N VAL A 482 -4.88 -17.85 -11.35
CA VAL A 482 -4.67 -16.45 -11.64
C VAL A 482 -4.53 -15.67 -10.34
N THR A 483 -3.77 -14.59 -10.38
CA THR A 483 -3.66 -13.66 -9.24
C THR A 483 -3.89 -12.22 -9.72
N PHE A 484 -4.45 -11.42 -8.86
CA PHE A 484 -4.84 -10.04 -9.12
C PHE A 484 -4.74 -9.21 -7.85
N ASN A 485 -4.73 -7.88 -8.01
CA ASN A 485 -4.62 -6.98 -6.87
C ASN A 485 -5.85 -7.10 -5.95
N ALA A 486 -5.59 -7.23 -4.66
CA ALA A 486 -6.65 -7.34 -3.66
C ALA A 486 -7.55 -6.09 -3.57
N SER A 487 -7.09 -4.92 -4.04
CA SER A 487 -7.88 -3.68 -4.09
C SER A 487 -9.12 -3.76 -4.99
N HIS A 488 -9.20 -4.77 -5.88
CA HIS A 488 -10.43 -5.05 -6.62
C HIS A 488 -11.57 -5.57 -5.72
N PHE A 489 -11.23 -6.08 -4.55
CA PHE A 489 -12.21 -6.40 -3.51
C PHE A 489 -12.40 -5.18 -2.61
N ALA A 490 -13.64 -4.83 -2.31
CA ALA A 490 -13.95 -3.64 -1.52
C ALA A 490 -13.17 -3.59 -0.19
N ASP A 491 -12.65 -2.41 0.15
CA ASP A 491 -11.94 -2.09 1.40
C ASP A 491 -10.66 -2.90 1.67
N VAL A 492 -10.03 -3.43 0.64
CA VAL A 492 -8.78 -4.17 0.75
C VAL A 492 -7.60 -3.34 0.25
N ALA A 493 -6.47 -3.40 0.98
CA ALA A 493 -5.26 -2.68 0.61
C ALA A 493 -4.67 -3.20 -0.72
N ASP A 494 -4.15 -2.31 -1.52
CA ASP A 494 -3.51 -2.58 -2.82
C ASP A 494 -2.14 -3.28 -2.76
N SER A 495 -1.66 -3.53 -1.55
CA SER A 495 -0.30 -3.99 -1.31
C SER A 495 -0.12 -5.52 -1.33
N TRP A 496 -1.18 -6.29 -1.58
CA TRP A 496 -1.16 -7.75 -1.65
C TRP A 496 -2.11 -8.30 -2.72
N GLY A 497 -1.94 -9.56 -3.09
CA GLY A 497 -2.69 -10.23 -4.14
C GLY A 497 -3.66 -11.28 -3.61
N ILE A 498 -4.81 -11.37 -4.27
CA ILE A 498 -5.75 -12.50 -4.16
C ILE A 498 -5.57 -13.38 -5.39
N SER A 499 -5.77 -14.67 -5.23
CA SER A 499 -5.74 -15.63 -6.33
C SER A 499 -7.06 -16.38 -6.48
N PHE A 500 -7.33 -16.81 -7.70
CA PHE A 500 -8.25 -17.90 -7.97
C PHE A 500 -7.48 -19.08 -8.52
N SER A 501 -7.73 -20.28 -8.01
CA SER A 501 -7.01 -21.49 -8.39
C SER A 501 -7.93 -22.72 -8.44
N ILE A 502 -7.61 -23.63 -9.36
CA ILE A 502 -8.31 -24.91 -9.57
C ILE A 502 -7.41 -26.06 -9.15
N TRP A 503 -7.96 -26.95 -8.37
CA TRP A 503 -7.30 -28.12 -7.81
C TRP A 503 -8.12 -29.38 -8.07
N ASN A 504 -7.53 -30.36 -8.73
CA ASN A 504 -8.15 -31.66 -8.94
C ASN A 504 -7.87 -32.61 -7.77
N CYS A 505 -8.76 -33.57 -7.58
CA CYS A 505 -8.45 -34.72 -6.73
C CYS A 505 -7.20 -35.43 -7.24
N GLY A 506 -6.23 -35.65 -6.37
CA GLY A 506 -4.96 -36.32 -6.70
C GLY A 506 -3.75 -35.60 -6.12
N GLU A 507 -2.56 -36.12 -6.36
CA GLU A 507 -1.32 -35.59 -5.81
C GLU A 507 -0.73 -34.47 -6.71
N THR A 508 -0.33 -33.37 -6.12
CA THR A 508 0.43 -32.30 -6.79
C THR A 508 1.82 -32.84 -7.21
N LYS A 509 2.16 -32.72 -8.50
CA LYS A 509 3.44 -33.17 -9.06
C LYS A 509 4.61 -32.24 -8.71
N ASP A 510 4.51 -30.98 -9.11
CA ASP A 510 5.49 -29.95 -8.69
C ASP A 510 4.98 -29.30 -7.39
N LYS A 511 5.65 -29.60 -6.30
CA LYS A 511 5.27 -29.13 -4.96
C LYS A 511 5.90 -27.80 -4.59
N GLU A 512 6.74 -27.25 -5.46
CA GLU A 512 7.49 -26.02 -5.19
C GLU A 512 7.06 -24.85 -6.04
N ASN A 513 6.65 -25.06 -7.30
CA ASN A 513 6.40 -24.01 -8.26
C ASN A 513 4.99 -24.11 -8.85
N PHE A 514 4.26 -22.99 -8.85
CA PHE A 514 2.89 -22.89 -9.33
C PHE A 514 2.80 -21.71 -10.30
N ASN A 515 2.53 -21.99 -11.56
CA ASN A 515 2.41 -20.96 -12.59
C ASN A 515 1.04 -20.28 -12.52
N TYR A 516 1.05 -19.01 -12.21
CA TYR A 516 -0.14 -18.15 -12.18
C TYR A 516 -0.05 -17.09 -13.27
N ARG A 517 -1.18 -16.81 -13.91
CA ARG A 517 -1.31 -15.62 -14.76
C ARG A 517 -1.65 -14.42 -13.88
N LEU A 518 -1.05 -13.28 -14.19
CA LEU A 518 -1.40 -12.01 -13.61
C LEU A 518 -2.54 -11.41 -14.41
N ILE A 519 -3.63 -11.05 -13.76
CA ILE A 519 -4.78 -10.44 -14.41
C ILE A 519 -5.13 -9.10 -13.76
N GLU A 520 -5.64 -8.19 -14.56
CA GLU A 520 -6.05 -6.85 -14.13
C GLU A 520 -7.40 -6.51 -14.76
N ASN A 521 -8.24 -5.78 -14.03
CA ASN A 521 -9.43 -5.17 -14.58
C ASN A 521 -9.04 -3.84 -15.22
N ILE A 522 -9.12 -3.75 -16.52
CA ILE A 522 -8.90 -2.54 -17.29
C ILE A 522 -10.22 -2.22 -18.01
N ASP A 523 -10.80 -1.08 -17.68
CA ASP A 523 -12.05 -0.57 -18.28
C ASP A 523 -13.24 -1.55 -18.25
N GLY A 524 -13.32 -2.38 -17.21
CA GLY A 524 -14.40 -3.36 -17.04
C GLY A 524 -14.17 -4.71 -17.72
N GLU A 525 -12.98 -4.95 -18.25
CA GLU A 525 -12.57 -6.22 -18.84
C GLU A 525 -11.33 -6.80 -18.14
N ILE A 526 -11.27 -8.13 -18.04
CA ILE A 526 -10.10 -8.81 -17.49
C ILE A 526 -9.03 -9.01 -18.56
N HIS A 527 -7.88 -8.39 -18.34
CA HIS A 527 -6.69 -8.55 -19.19
C HIS A 527 -5.62 -9.37 -18.47
N VAL A 528 -4.96 -10.27 -19.22
CA VAL A 528 -3.74 -10.95 -18.75
C VAL A 528 -2.56 -10.01 -18.98
N ILE A 529 -1.95 -9.56 -17.88
CA ILE A 529 -0.83 -8.59 -17.91
C ILE A 529 0.55 -9.26 -17.76
N GLY A 530 0.59 -10.56 -17.49
CA GLY A 530 1.83 -11.30 -17.33
C GLY A 530 1.64 -12.65 -16.68
N GLU A 531 2.75 -13.25 -16.29
CA GLU A 531 2.81 -14.51 -15.55
C GLU A 531 3.69 -14.39 -14.31
N LYS A 532 3.42 -15.18 -13.30
CA LYS A 532 4.18 -15.24 -12.05
C LYS A 532 4.29 -16.68 -11.58
N VAL A 533 5.49 -17.11 -11.25
CA VAL A 533 5.69 -18.34 -10.50
C VAL A 533 5.49 -18.06 -9.02
N ILE A 534 4.42 -18.60 -8.45
CA ILE A 534 4.24 -18.66 -6.99
C ILE A 534 5.04 -19.85 -6.49
N TYR A 535 5.94 -19.64 -5.54
CA TYR A 535 6.86 -20.70 -5.11
C TYR A 535 7.01 -20.77 -3.59
N ASN A 536 7.35 -21.92 -3.08
CA ASN A 536 7.84 -22.09 -1.71
C ASN A 536 9.34 -22.47 -1.72
N ILE A 537 9.94 -22.32 -0.53
CA ILE A 537 11.34 -22.64 -0.30
C ILE A 537 11.50 -23.79 0.70
N ASP A 538 10.56 -24.75 0.69
CA ASP A 538 10.51 -25.82 1.69
C ASP A 538 11.75 -26.72 1.68
N ASN A 539 12.39 -26.85 0.53
CA ASN A 539 13.62 -27.64 0.34
C ASN A 539 14.87 -26.77 0.17
N GLU A 540 14.72 -25.44 0.28
CA GLU A 540 15.81 -24.48 0.15
C GLU A 540 16.15 -23.85 1.50
N LYS A 541 17.37 -23.35 1.62
CA LYS A 541 17.77 -22.55 2.78
C LYS A 541 17.28 -21.12 2.61
N SER A 542 16.53 -20.63 3.57
CA SER A 542 16.08 -19.23 3.56
C SER A 542 17.29 -18.28 3.76
N ALA A 543 17.19 -17.07 3.20
CA ALA A 543 18.20 -16.04 3.42
C ALA A 543 18.36 -15.70 4.91
N LYS A 544 17.27 -15.76 5.68
CA LYS A 544 17.29 -15.54 7.14
C LYS A 544 18.11 -16.60 7.87
N GLU A 545 18.02 -17.84 7.50
CA GLU A 545 18.84 -18.92 8.07
C GLU A 545 20.30 -18.79 7.65
N TRP A 546 20.54 -18.41 6.40
CA TRP A 546 21.87 -18.22 5.86
C TRP A 546 22.64 -17.10 6.59
N ILE A 547 22.03 -15.93 6.84
CA ILE A 547 22.70 -14.84 7.56
C ILE A 547 22.88 -15.12 9.05
N LYS A 548 22.07 -16.02 9.62
CA LYS A 548 22.13 -16.41 11.03
C LYS A 548 23.05 -17.60 11.30
N GLU A 549 23.79 -18.09 10.31
CA GLU A 549 24.78 -19.13 10.54
C GLU A 549 25.75 -18.73 11.65
N PRO A 550 25.91 -19.58 12.67
CA PRO A 550 26.66 -19.22 13.86
C PRO A 550 28.16 -19.05 13.55
N ILE A 551 28.73 -17.99 14.11
CA ILE A 551 30.17 -17.74 14.09
C ILE A 551 30.73 -18.26 15.43
N LYS A 552 31.70 -19.16 15.37
CA LYS A 552 32.29 -19.78 16.57
C LYS A 552 33.18 -18.78 17.33
N GLY A 553 33.20 -18.90 18.65
CA GLY A 553 34.11 -18.14 19.52
C GLY A 553 33.72 -16.70 19.81
N VAL A 554 32.53 -16.29 19.42
CA VAL A 554 32.04 -14.91 19.62
C VAL A 554 31.60 -14.71 21.07
N LYS A 555 32.23 -13.75 21.76
CA LYS A 555 31.78 -13.23 23.03
C LYS A 555 30.80 -12.08 22.79
N VAL A 556 29.76 -11.99 23.59
CA VAL A 556 28.75 -10.92 23.51
C VAL A 556 28.70 -10.14 24.82
N PHE A 557 28.44 -8.84 24.70
CA PHE A 557 28.26 -7.95 25.86
C PHE A 557 27.17 -6.91 25.59
N GLU A 558 26.72 -6.23 26.63
CA GLU A 558 25.65 -5.24 26.56
C GLU A 558 26.23 -3.87 26.20
N LYS A 559 25.66 -3.24 25.18
CA LYS A 559 25.96 -1.89 24.73
C LYS A 559 24.70 -1.02 24.69
N PRO A 560 24.86 0.33 24.58
CA PRO A 560 23.75 1.21 24.27
C PRO A 560 23.01 0.76 23.00
N THR A 561 21.68 0.76 23.07
CA THR A 561 20.81 0.49 21.91
C THR A 561 20.33 1.81 21.34
N MET A 562 20.55 2.00 20.04
CA MET A 562 20.12 3.21 19.36
C MET A 562 18.68 3.05 18.84
N SER A 563 17.87 4.12 18.91
CA SER A 563 16.54 4.17 18.29
C SER A 563 16.63 4.60 16.83
N ASN A 564 17.64 5.40 16.51
CA ASN A 564 18.03 5.82 15.16
C ASN A 564 19.56 6.01 15.14
N ALA A 565 20.11 6.74 14.16
CA ALA A 565 21.56 6.96 14.07
C ALA A 565 22.13 7.80 15.21
N LEU A 566 21.33 8.62 15.88
CA LEU A 566 21.83 9.66 16.80
C LEU A 566 21.29 9.57 18.23
N THR A 567 20.23 8.81 18.48
CA THR A 567 19.55 8.77 19.78
C THR A 567 19.53 7.38 20.39
N ILE A 568 19.80 7.31 21.70
CA ILE A 568 19.66 6.08 22.45
C ILE A 568 18.18 5.72 22.62
N LYS A 569 17.88 4.44 22.54
CA LYS A 569 16.55 3.93 22.78
C LYS A 569 16.25 3.93 24.29
N GLU A 570 15.17 4.59 24.69
CA GLU A 570 14.66 4.58 26.04
C GLU A 570 13.57 3.52 26.25
N GLY A 571 13.42 3.00 27.48
CA GLY A 571 12.35 2.09 27.87
C GLY A 571 12.78 0.71 28.35
N LYS A 572 11.80 -0.07 28.84
CA LYS A 572 12.03 -1.34 29.57
C LYS A 572 12.62 -2.50 28.77
N ASN A 573 12.59 -2.46 27.45
CA ASN A 573 12.97 -3.58 26.56
C ASN A 573 14.26 -3.32 25.76
N CYS A 574 15.14 -2.45 26.23
CA CYS A 574 16.40 -2.14 25.60
C CYS A 574 17.51 -3.13 25.99
N LYS A 575 17.32 -4.41 25.68
CA LYS A 575 18.36 -5.44 25.91
C LYS A 575 19.08 -5.69 24.61
N THR A 576 20.20 -5.04 24.38
CA THR A 576 21.06 -5.33 23.25
C THR A 576 22.28 -6.09 23.68
N LYS A 577 22.51 -7.22 23.04
CA LYS A 577 23.77 -7.96 23.15
C LYS A 577 24.43 -7.89 21.79
N ILE A 578 25.63 -7.32 21.76
CA ILE A 578 26.43 -7.19 20.56
C ILE A 578 27.74 -7.99 20.72
N ALA A 579 28.22 -8.56 19.63
CA ALA A 579 29.49 -9.27 19.64
C ALA A 579 30.69 -8.33 19.95
N GLU A 580 31.74 -8.86 20.58
CA GLU A 580 32.88 -8.07 21.05
C GLU A 580 33.54 -7.27 19.91
N ASN A 581 33.80 -7.85 18.79
CA ASN A 581 34.45 -7.20 17.66
C ASN A 581 33.46 -6.82 16.55
N ALA A 582 32.20 -6.54 16.90
CA ALA A 582 31.22 -6.13 15.92
C ALA A 582 31.57 -4.75 15.35
N ILE A 583 31.55 -4.70 14.01
CA ILE A 583 31.73 -3.46 13.24
C ILE A 583 30.39 -2.72 13.08
N GLY A 584 29.26 -3.38 13.38
CA GLY A 584 27.93 -2.81 13.35
C GLY A 584 26.87 -3.82 13.76
N CYS A 585 25.61 -3.47 13.52
CA CYS A 585 24.46 -4.32 13.77
C CYS A 585 23.45 -4.25 12.62
N TYR A 586 22.90 -5.40 12.27
CA TYR A 586 21.87 -5.52 11.25
C TYR A 586 20.55 -5.99 11.88
N SER A 587 19.47 -5.30 11.62
CA SER A 587 18.11 -5.70 12.01
C SER A 587 17.40 -6.37 10.85
N ASN A 588 16.87 -7.57 11.07
CA ASN A 588 16.19 -8.35 10.06
C ASN A 588 14.94 -9.02 10.63
N MET A 589 13.78 -8.47 10.33
CA MET A 589 12.49 -9.05 10.72
C MET A 589 11.85 -9.79 9.55
N GLY A 590 11.64 -11.09 9.72
CA GLY A 590 10.98 -11.92 8.71
C GLY A 590 11.87 -12.27 7.51
N ASN A 591 11.27 -12.89 6.49
CA ASN A 591 11.99 -13.34 5.30
C ASN A 591 11.32 -13.00 3.98
N ASN A 592 10.04 -12.65 3.96
CA ASN A 592 9.32 -12.30 2.74
C ASN A 592 9.47 -10.83 2.36
N VAL A 593 9.13 -10.52 1.11
CA VAL A 593 9.22 -9.15 0.57
C VAL A 593 8.30 -8.18 1.32
N ASP A 594 7.12 -8.62 1.80
CA ASP A 594 6.22 -7.79 2.58
C ASP A 594 6.88 -7.18 3.83
N GLN A 595 7.85 -7.86 4.40
CA GLN A 595 8.55 -7.40 5.60
C GLN A 595 9.80 -6.56 5.29
N ASN A 596 10.00 -6.14 4.03
CA ASN A 596 11.20 -5.42 3.59
C ASN A 596 11.27 -3.99 4.15
N ALA A 597 10.29 -3.16 3.82
CA ALA A 597 10.47 -1.70 3.77
C ALA A 597 10.86 -1.01 5.10
N GLN A 598 10.32 -1.44 6.24
CA GLN A 598 10.55 -0.75 7.52
C GLN A 598 11.30 -1.58 8.57
N LYS A 599 11.52 -2.85 8.28
CA LYS A 599 11.97 -3.84 9.27
C LYS A 599 13.37 -4.36 9.01
N VAL A 600 14.07 -3.73 8.07
CA VAL A 600 15.46 -3.99 7.72
C VAL A 600 16.27 -2.72 7.89
N ALA A 601 17.31 -2.76 8.73
CA ALA A 601 18.16 -1.62 8.97
C ALA A 601 19.59 -2.06 9.31
N LEU A 602 20.57 -1.25 8.91
CA LEU A 602 21.99 -1.44 9.18
C LEU A 602 22.50 -0.27 10.02
N PHE A 603 23.13 -0.57 11.14
CA PHE A 603 23.64 0.42 12.08
C PHE A 603 25.16 0.30 12.24
N SER A 604 25.85 1.42 12.47
CA SER A 604 27.25 1.43 12.87
C SER A 604 27.47 1.12 14.37
N SER A 605 26.36 1.07 15.14
CA SER A 605 26.40 0.90 16.59
C SER A 605 25.71 -0.40 17.02
N SER A 606 24.75 -0.32 17.89
CA SER A 606 23.95 -1.45 18.36
C SER A 606 22.56 -1.47 17.72
N ASP A 607 21.92 -2.64 17.72
CA ASP A 607 20.59 -2.83 17.22
C ASP A 607 19.54 -1.97 17.95
N SER A 608 18.56 -1.47 17.20
CA SER A 608 17.35 -0.84 17.74
C SER A 608 16.25 -1.84 18.16
N SER A 609 16.39 -3.14 17.83
CA SER A 609 15.41 -4.19 18.05
C SER A 609 15.99 -5.40 18.75
N ASN A 610 15.43 -5.77 19.88
CA ASN A 610 15.95 -6.82 20.75
C ASN A 610 15.96 -8.25 20.21
N ALA A 611 15.02 -8.58 19.32
CA ALA A 611 14.78 -9.97 18.92
C ALA A 611 15.42 -10.36 17.61
N ASN A 612 15.76 -9.38 16.75
CA ASN A 612 16.13 -9.60 15.36
C ASN A 612 17.47 -8.96 14.97
N GLY A 613 18.22 -8.47 15.95
CA GLY A 613 19.56 -7.93 15.77
C GLY A 613 20.59 -9.02 15.49
N ILE A 614 21.46 -8.77 14.50
CA ILE A 614 22.58 -9.61 14.15
C ILE A 614 23.82 -8.74 14.22
N SER A 615 24.82 -9.14 15.04
CA SER A 615 26.10 -8.45 15.05
C SER A 615 26.79 -8.62 13.71
N VAL A 616 27.18 -7.52 13.12
CA VAL A 616 27.99 -7.50 11.89
C VAL A 616 29.46 -7.65 12.29
N LEU A 617 30.07 -8.71 11.84
CA LEU A 617 31.46 -9.06 12.05
C LEU A 617 32.19 -9.14 10.70
N PRO A 618 33.50 -9.03 10.65
CA PRO A 618 34.27 -9.27 9.41
C PRO A 618 33.86 -10.56 8.69
N GLN A 619 33.55 -11.62 9.42
CA GLN A 619 33.26 -12.94 8.88
C GLN A 619 31.83 -13.09 8.29
N ASN A 620 30.92 -12.16 8.55
CA ASN A 620 29.57 -12.20 8.02
C ASN A 620 29.15 -10.92 7.29
N LEU A 621 30.07 -9.96 7.13
CA LEU A 621 29.78 -8.68 6.51
C LEU A 621 29.18 -8.86 5.11
N GLU A 622 29.81 -9.68 4.27
CA GLU A 622 29.41 -9.97 2.90
C GLU A 622 27.96 -10.48 2.85
N ARG A 623 27.64 -11.49 3.67
CA ARG A 623 26.27 -12.01 3.77
C ARG A 623 25.25 -10.96 4.20
N ILE A 624 25.64 -10.07 5.09
CA ILE A 624 24.73 -9.05 5.63
C ILE A 624 24.50 -7.92 4.64
N VAL A 625 25.55 -7.40 3.98
CA VAL A 625 25.39 -6.31 3.02
C VAL A 625 24.62 -6.78 1.77
N THR A 626 24.84 -8.02 1.32
CA THR A 626 24.14 -8.56 0.15
C THR A 626 22.64 -8.77 0.41
N ILE A 627 22.27 -9.36 1.56
CA ILE A 627 20.85 -9.49 1.90
C ILE A 627 20.20 -8.15 2.23
N PHE A 628 20.93 -7.22 2.85
CA PHE A 628 20.43 -5.87 3.08
C PHE A 628 20.15 -5.18 1.75
N ALA A 629 21.09 -5.23 0.79
CA ALA A 629 20.91 -4.68 -0.55
C ALA A 629 19.74 -5.35 -1.28
N ALA A 630 19.69 -6.69 -1.33
CA ALA A 630 18.61 -7.42 -1.98
C ALA A 630 17.23 -7.02 -1.45
N ARG A 631 17.09 -6.92 -0.12
CA ARG A 631 15.83 -6.54 0.51
C ARG A 631 15.47 -5.07 0.38
N ARG A 632 16.43 -4.19 0.11
CA ARG A 632 16.17 -2.77 -0.10
C ARG A 632 15.95 -2.40 -1.56
N LEU A 633 16.52 -3.16 -2.48
CA LEU A 633 16.33 -2.99 -3.92
C LEU A 633 14.93 -3.40 -4.38
N VAL A 634 14.43 -4.53 -3.88
CA VAL A 634 13.12 -5.05 -4.30
C VAL A 634 12.00 -4.32 -3.56
N GLN A 635 11.21 -3.56 -4.31
CA GLN A 635 10.03 -2.88 -3.77
C GLN A 635 8.84 -3.84 -3.69
N LYS A 636 8.14 -3.82 -2.53
CA LYS A 636 6.91 -4.57 -2.34
C LYS A 636 5.82 -4.08 -3.28
N ASN A 637 5.14 -5.02 -3.91
CA ASN A 637 3.88 -4.81 -4.62
C ASN A 637 2.98 -6.04 -4.45
N TRP A 638 1.76 -6.00 -5.00
CA TRP A 638 0.81 -7.10 -4.88
C TRP A 638 1.23 -8.40 -5.58
N ILE A 639 2.21 -8.33 -6.50
CA ILE A 639 2.71 -9.51 -7.24
C ILE A 639 3.73 -10.29 -6.40
N ASN A 640 4.63 -9.57 -5.70
CA ASN A 640 5.77 -10.17 -5.00
C ASN A 640 5.63 -10.21 -3.47
N TRP A 641 4.51 -9.74 -2.92
CA TRP A 641 4.34 -9.56 -1.47
C TRP A 641 4.59 -10.83 -0.63
N ALA A 642 4.30 -12.00 -1.20
CA ALA A 642 4.47 -13.29 -0.54
C ALA A 642 5.78 -14.02 -0.91
N ASP A 643 6.60 -13.45 -1.79
CA ASP A 643 7.86 -14.07 -2.21
C ASP A 643 8.83 -14.15 -1.04
N GLU A 644 9.52 -15.29 -0.92
CA GLU A 644 10.45 -15.56 0.16
C GLU A 644 11.90 -15.48 -0.34
N TYR A 645 12.76 -14.76 0.39
CA TYR A 645 14.19 -14.69 0.09
C TYR A 645 14.89 -16.01 0.42
N MET A 646 15.66 -16.53 -0.55
CA MET A 646 16.49 -17.73 -0.43
C MET A 646 17.95 -17.38 -0.20
N LYS A 647 18.73 -18.38 0.24
CA LYS A 647 20.18 -18.32 0.16
C LYS A 647 20.58 -18.15 -1.31
N PRO A 648 21.38 -17.14 -1.67
CA PRO A 648 21.78 -16.93 -3.06
C PRO A 648 22.76 -18.01 -3.55
N ASN A 649 22.88 -18.13 -4.86
CA ASN A 649 23.93 -18.93 -5.49
C ASN A 649 25.25 -18.14 -5.51
N THR A 650 26.13 -18.40 -4.55
CA THR A 650 27.43 -17.73 -4.43
C THR A 650 28.44 -18.15 -5.50
N GLU A 651 28.15 -19.18 -6.32
CA GLU A 651 28.95 -19.60 -7.47
C GLU A 651 28.50 -18.93 -8.79
N HIS A 652 27.45 -18.09 -8.74
CA HIS A 652 26.95 -17.41 -9.94
C HIS A 652 28.01 -16.39 -10.45
N PRO A 653 28.20 -16.26 -11.77
CA PRO A 653 29.21 -15.34 -12.33
C PRO A 653 29.08 -13.88 -11.89
N LEU A 654 27.84 -13.41 -11.62
CA LEU A 654 27.57 -12.05 -11.14
C LEU A 654 27.69 -11.90 -9.62
N TRP A 655 27.95 -12.98 -8.87
CA TRP A 655 27.94 -12.92 -7.41
C TRP A 655 28.96 -11.93 -6.87
N GLN A 656 30.22 -12.03 -7.33
CA GLN A 656 31.30 -11.19 -6.81
C GLN A 656 31.04 -9.70 -7.07
N GLU A 657 30.51 -9.36 -8.22
CA GLU A 657 30.13 -7.97 -8.54
C GLU A 657 28.98 -7.51 -7.65
N PHE A 658 27.94 -8.32 -7.51
CA PHE A 658 26.80 -8.01 -6.64
C PHE A 658 27.22 -7.83 -5.18
N GLU A 659 28.12 -8.68 -4.69
CA GLU A 659 28.66 -8.63 -3.33
C GLU A 659 29.45 -7.33 -3.09
N ASN A 660 30.39 -6.99 -3.98
CA ASN A 660 31.20 -5.79 -3.88
C ASN A 660 30.34 -4.51 -3.96
N ASP A 661 29.42 -4.44 -4.92
CA ASP A 661 28.52 -3.31 -5.10
C ASP A 661 27.54 -3.17 -3.92
N SER A 662 27.16 -4.30 -3.30
CA SER A 662 26.29 -4.29 -2.10
C SER A 662 26.93 -3.57 -0.92
N ILE A 663 28.26 -3.54 -0.83
CA ILE A 663 28.96 -2.76 0.21
C ILE A 663 28.62 -1.28 -0.01
N ILE A 664 28.86 -0.75 -1.22
CA ILE A 664 28.61 0.66 -1.55
C ILE A 664 27.13 1.01 -1.42
N TYR A 665 26.25 0.17 -1.97
CA TYR A 665 24.80 0.36 -1.82
C TYR A 665 24.40 0.46 -0.34
N SER A 666 24.93 -0.43 0.51
CA SER A 666 24.59 -0.47 1.92
C SER A 666 25.10 0.73 2.73
N LEU A 667 26.23 1.33 2.33
CA LEU A 667 26.76 2.53 3.01
C LEU A 667 25.78 3.71 2.92
N PHE A 668 25.09 3.85 1.79
CA PHE A 668 24.35 5.06 1.43
C PHE A 668 22.83 4.88 1.39
N GLU A 669 22.32 3.68 1.68
CA GLU A 669 20.89 3.39 1.71
C GLU A 669 20.19 4.14 2.88
N SER A 670 18.94 4.52 2.70
CA SER A 670 18.18 5.33 3.68
C SER A 670 17.96 4.64 5.05
N LYS A 671 17.96 3.31 5.08
CA LYS A 671 17.88 2.51 6.31
C LYS A 671 19.26 2.08 6.84
N SER A 672 20.30 2.64 6.27
CA SER A 672 21.66 2.51 6.77
C SER A 672 21.98 3.72 7.68
N ASN A 673 21.98 3.47 8.98
CA ASN A 673 22.15 4.51 9.99
C ASN A 673 23.62 4.52 10.45
N GLN A 674 24.53 4.86 9.53
CA GLN A 674 25.96 4.91 9.77
C GLN A 674 26.33 6.27 10.36
N SER A 675 26.76 6.26 11.63
CA SER A 675 27.15 7.46 12.38
C SER A 675 28.29 7.16 13.34
N SER A 676 29.01 8.20 13.72
CA SER A 676 29.99 8.18 14.82
C SER A 676 29.56 9.17 15.90
N LEU A 677 29.51 8.74 17.14
CA LEU A 677 29.15 9.58 18.28
C LEU A 677 30.14 9.37 19.40
N ARG A 678 30.41 10.44 20.19
CA ARG A 678 31.31 10.41 21.35
C ARG A 678 30.52 10.64 22.62
N GLN A 679 31.06 10.09 23.73
CA GLN A 679 30.57 10.32 25.08
C GLN A 679 29.05 10.04 25.25
N VAL A 680 28.54 9.04 24.59
CA VAL A 680 27.15 8.63 24.73
C VAL A 680 26.97 7.98 26.10
N GLU A 681 26.19 8.62 26.98
CA GLU A 681 25.93 8.09 28.30
C GLU A 681 24.92 6.94 28.27
N TYR A 682 25.29 5.80 28.86
CA TYR A 682 24.39 4.67 29.02
C TYR A 682 24.70 3.91 30.29
N LYS A 683 23.72 3.84 31.20
CA LYS A 683 23.87 3.19 32.51
C LYS A 683 25.06 3.70 33.34
N GLY A 684 25.24 5.01 33.38
CA GLY A 684 26.33 5.65 34.13
C GLY A 684 27.72 5.44 33.55
N LYS A 685 27.83 4.94 32.34
CA LYS A 685 29.09 4.78 31.60
C LYS A 685 29.03 5.55 30.29
N LEU A 686 30.14 6.20 29.96
CA LEU A 686 30.30 6.86 28.66
C LEU A 686 30.81 5.87 27.61
N TRP A 687 30.22 5.94 26.43
CA TRP A 687 30.53 5.07 25.29
C TRP A 687 30.90 5.90 24.08
N ASP A 688 31.90 5.47 23.34
CA ASP A 688 32.18 5.95 22.02
C ASP A 688 31.64 4.99 20.98
N ILE A 689 30.86 5.52 20.02
CA ILE A 689 30.30 4.79 18.89
C ILE A 689 31.15 5.12 17.66
N LYS A 690 31.96 4.18 17.24
CA LYS A 690 32.81 4.30 16.08
C LYS A 690 32.08 3.83 14.83
N ASN A 691 32.30 4.52 13.69
CA ASN A 691 31.75 4.13 12.41
C ASN A 691 32.74 3.27 11.60
N GLU A 692 32.72 1.98 11.81
CA GLU A 692 33.58 1.03 11.05
C GLU A 692 33.20 0.93 9.56
N PHE A 693 32.09 1.54 9.15
CA PHE A 693 31.63 1.65 7.76
C PHE A 693 32.12 2.91 7.06
N PHE A 694 33.01 3.71 7.69
CA PHE A 694 33.53 4.92 7.07
C PHE A 694 34.49 4.55 5.91
N TRP A 695 34.42 5.29 4.77
CA TRP A 695 34.93 4.91 3.46
C TRP A 695 36.14 5.73 2.99
N MET A 696 36.67 6.70 3.77
CA MET A 696 37.84 7.51 3.46
C MET A 696 38.96 7.21 4.43
N SER A 697 40.21 7.46 4.01
CA SER A 697 41.36 7.26 4.89
C SER A 697 41.41 8.27 6.01
N ARG A 698 41.96 7.86 7.13
CA ARG A 698 42.22 8.76 8.25
C ARG A 698 43.24 9.87 7.87
N GLU A 699 44.25 9.55 7.06
CA GLU A 699 45.24 10.49 6.57
C GLU A 699 44.58 11.62 5.76
N GLU A 700 43.72 11.30 4.81
CA GLU A 700 42.96 12.28 4.03
C GLU A 700 42.07 13.15 4.92
N MET A 701 41.38 12.54 5.87
CA MET A 701 40.51 13.28 6.79
C MET A 701 41.31 14.22 7.70
N MET A 702 42.50 13.83 8.11
CA MET A 702 43.42 14.70 8.85
C MET A 702 43.91 15.90 8.01
N SER A 703 44.23 15.68 6.74
CA SER A 703 44.60 16.76 5.81
C SER A 703 43.46 17.77 5.66
N LEU A 704 42.25 17.28 5.42
CA LEU A 704 41.06 18.13 5.33
C LEU A 704 40.82 18.94 6.62
N ALA A 705 41.01 18.34 7.78
CA ALA A 705 40.83 19.01 9.06
C ALA A 705 41.87 20.13 9.25
N ASN A 706 43.13 19.87 8.96
CA ASN A 706 44.21 20.86 9.04
C ASN A 706 44.02 22.01 8.06
N GLU A 707 43.65 21.73 6.82
CA GLU A 707 43.36 22.72 5.78
C GLU A 707 42.20 23.67 6.12
N ASN A 708 41.23 23.18 6.87
CA ASN A 708 40.06 23.93 7.25
C ASN A 708 40.07 24.47 8.70
N GLY A 709 41.22 24.37 9.40
CA GLY A 709 41.37 24.84 10.78
C GLY A 709 40.49 24.10 11.78
N ASN A 710 40.17 22.84 11.49
CA ASN A 710 39.23 21.98 12.22
C ASN A 710 39.93 20.79 12.88
N ASP A 711 41.11 21.04 13.44
CA ASP A 711 42.02 20.05 14.03
C ASP A 711 41.43 19.36 15.28
N HIS A 712 40.51 20.03 15.99
CA HIS A 712 39.79 19.43 17.11
C HIS A 712 38.94 18.19 16.74
N CYS A 713 38.60 17.98 15.45
CA CYS A 713 38.00 16.77 14.92
C CYS A 713 38.80 15.49 15.25
N TYR A 714 40.10 15.64 15.65
CA TYR A 714 41.02 14.55 15.99
C TYR A 714 41.48 14.57 17.44
N GLN A 715 40.86 15.34 18.31
CA GLN A 715 41.29 15.45 19.72
C GLN A 715 41.27 14.14 20.50
N ASP A 716 40.57 13.11 19.99
CA ASP A 716 40.67 11.75 20.53
C ASP A 716 41.94 11.06 20.02
N ALA A 717 43.03 11.23 20.75
CA ALA A 717 44.35 10.66 20.46
C ALA A 717 44.37 9.11 20.29
N ASN A 718 43.32 8.44 20.70
CA ASN A 718 43.15 7.00 20.62
C ASN A 718 42.61 6.48 19.29
N VAL A 719 42.28 7.34 18.33
CA VAL A 719 41.87 6.92 17.00
C VAL A 719 43.10 6.67 16.13
N SER A 720 43.58 5.46 16.18
CA SER A 720 44.90 5.14 15.60
C SER A 720 44.89 4.58 14.18
N SER A 721 43.74 4.15 13.65
CA SER A 721 43.70 3.40 12.39
C SER A 721 42.48 3.76 11.52
N ASP A 722 42.62 3.50 10.23
CA ASP A 722 41.51 3.51 9.26
C ASP A 722 40.38 2.55 9.68
N ARG A 723 39.17 2.85 9.20
CA ARG A 723 37.99 2.02 9.49
C ARG A 723 37.99 0.75 8.65
N TYR A 724 37.28 -0.26 9.15
CA TYR A 724 37.27 -1.58 8.55
C TYR A 724 36.87 -1.54 7.06
N VAL A 725 35.77 -0.83 6.74
CA VAL A 725 35.28 -0.77 5.36
C VAL A 725 36.25 -0.04 4.43
N TYR A 726 36.91 1.05 4.87
CA TYR A 726 37.94 1.69 4.06
C TYR A 726 39.06 0.68 3.65
N ASN A 727 39.59 -0.07 4.61
CA ASN A 727 40.61 -1.08 4.33
C ASN A 727 40.10 -2.19 3.40
N LEU A 728 38.82 -2.61 3.55
CA LEU A 728 38.18 -3.61 2.68
C LEU A 728 38.10 -3.11 1.23
N LEU A 729 37.67 -1.86 1.04
CA LEU A 729 37.55 -1.24 -0.29
C LEU A 729 38.87 -1.16 -1.06
N GLN A 730 40.05 -1.17 -0.39
CA GLN A 730 41.34 -1.19 -1.07
C GLN A 730 41.64 -2.54 -1.75
N GLY A 731 40.94 -3.61 -1.37
CA GLY A 731 41.18 -4.98 -1.86
C GLY A 731 40.12 -5.53 -2.81
N ILE A 732 39.09 -4.78 -3.11
CA ILE A 732 37.98 -5.24 -3.96
C ILE A 732 37.85 -4.39 -5.24
N THR A 733 37.21 -4.96 -6.26
CA THR A 733 36.90 -4.26 -7.52
C THR A 733 35.43 -3.88 -7.54
N LEU A 734 35.12 -2.61 -7.66
CA LEU A 734 33.78 -2.08 -7.80
C LEU A 734 33.39 -1.96 -9.27
N SER A 735 32.07 -1.99 -9.54
CA SER A 735 31.57 -1.60 -10.86
C SER A 735 31.74 -0.08 -11.09
N GLU A 736 31.56 0.34 -12.34
CA GLU A 736 31.64 1.77 -12.70
C GLU A 736 30.59 2.58 -11.92
N GLU A 737 29.38 2.06 -11.76
CA GLU A 737 28.30 2.72 -11.03
C GLU A 737 28.58 2.80 -9.53
N ALA A 738 29.09 1.75 -8.92
CA ALA A 738 29.44 1.75 -7.50
C ALA A 738 30.63 2.69 -7.23
N GLN A 739 31.65 2.70 -8.11
CA GLN A 739 32.76 3.60 -7.99
C GLN A 739 32.34 5.07 -8.12
N ALA A 740 31.46 5.39 -9.08
CA ALA A 740 30.92 6.75 -9.25
C ALA A 740 30.15 7.23 -8.00
N VAL A 741 29.40 6.35 -7.36
CA VAL A 741 28.70 6.65 -6.08
C VAL A 741 29.73 6.95 -4.97
N LEU A 742 30.75 6.12 -4.84
CA LEU A 742 31.79 6.28 -3.84
C LEU A 742 32.59 7.59 -4.05
N ASP A 743 32.96 7.87 -5.28
CA ASP A 743 33.71 9.09 -5.64
C ASP A 743 32.90 10.35 -5.32
N LYS A 744 31.59 10.36 -5.66
CA LYS A 744 30.71 11.48 -5.35
C LYS A 744 30.48 11.65 -3.84
N ALA A 745 30.40 10.54 -3.09
CA ALA A 745 30.33 10.60 -1.64
C ALA A 745 31.60 11.21 -1.02
N CYS A 746 32.80 10.84 -1.52
CA CYS A 746 34.07 11.45 -1.11
C CYS A 746 34.12 12.94 -1.48
N GLU A 747 33.66 13.32 -2.66
CA GLU A 747 33.54 14.72 -3.08
C GLU A 747 32.65 15.54 -2.13
N LEU A 748 31.50 14.99 -1.75
CA LEU A 748 30.59 15.62 -0.77
C LEU A 748 31.28 15.86 0.56
N VAL A 749 32.08 14.90 1.06
CA VAL A 749 32.84 15.07 2.30
C VAL A 749 33.83 16.22 2.15
N ARG A 750 34.62 16.24 1.05
CA ARG A 750 35.64 17.29 0.79
C ARG A 750 34.99 18.67 0.71
N LYS A 751 33.93 18.83 -0.06
CA LYS A 751 33.23 20.12 -0.25
C LYS A 751 32.59 20.65 1.02
N THR A 752 32.06 19.76 1.86
CA THR A 752 31.30 20.16 3.05
C THR A 752 32.13 20.24 4.32
N PHE A 753 33.35 19.76 4.30
CA PHE A 753 34.19 19.66 5.50
C PHE A 753 34.32 21.00 6.25
N LYS A 754 34.53 22.09 5.55
CA LYS A 754 34.70 23.44 6.09
C LYS A 754 33.47 23.94 6.87
N TYR A 755 32.29 23.36 6.70
CA TYR A 755 31.06 23.76 7.37
C TYR A 755 30.76 22.96 8.64
N ARG A 756 31.57 21.94 8.97
CA ARG A 756 31.32 21.04 10.09
C ARG A 756 31.14 21.71 11.42
N MET A 757 32.07 22.65 11.77
CA MET A 757 31.99 23.36 13.04
C MET A 757 30.69 24.17 13.16
N MET A 758 30.39 24.95 12.13
CA MET A 758 29.21 25.80 12.10
C MET A 758 27.92 24.98 12.19
N PHE A 759 27.90 23.83 11.52
CA PHE A 759 26.73 22.92 11.58
C PHE A 759 26.56 22.33 12.98
N ASP A 760 27.66 21.91 13.64
CA ASP A 760 27.59 21.35 15.00
C ASP A 760 27.16 22.38 16.06
N GLU A 761 27.48 23.65 15.89
CA GLU A 761 27.02 24.74 16.79
C GLU A 761 25.47 24.80 16.81
N ASP A 762 24.81 24.61 15.66
CA ASP A 762 23.37 24.65 15.52
C ASP A 762 22.71 23.26 15.73
N ASN A 763 23.48 22.19 15.66
CA ASN A 763 23.00 20.82 15.62
C ASN A 763 23.85 19.84 16.47
N GLU A 764 24.05 20.12 17.74
CA GLU A 764 24.94 19.40 18.68
C GLU A 764 24.74 17.86 18.66
N ASN A 765 23.52 17.40 18.47
CA ASN A 765 23.21 15.97 18.47
C ASN A 765 23.84 15.20 17.32
N TYR A 766 24.23 15.87 16.23
CA TYR A 766 24.88 15.23 15.08
C TYR A 766 26.33 14.89 15.33
N GLN A 767 27.06 15.70 16.13
CA GLN A 767 28.50 15.54 16.41
C GLN A 767 29.31 15.32 15.12
N ILE A 768 29.07 16.16 14.12
CA ILE A 768 29.64 15.95 12.76
C ILE A 768 31.15 16.20 12.71
N ASN A 769 31.73 16.84 13.75
CA ASN A 769 33.16 17.02 13.91
C ASN A 769 33.92 15.74 14.22
N ASN A 770 33.25 14.60 14.43
CA ASN A 770 33.92 13.33 14.46
C ASN A 770 34.57 13.03 13.09
N TRP A 771 35.85 12.63 13.06
CA TRP A 771 36.55 12.42 11.81
C TRP A 771 35.92 11.32 10.94
N ASP A 772 35.36 10.29 11.55
CA ASP A 772 34.66 9.17 10.94
C ASP A 772 33.13 9.35 10.97
N CYS A 773 32.65 10.59 10.97
CA CYS A 773 31.20 10.82 10.92
C CYS A 773 30.61 10.16 9.67
N GLY A 774 29.51 9.45 9.85
CA GLY A 774 28.97 8.58 8.83
C GLY A 774 28.02 9.28 7.86
N TRP A 775 27.54 8.50 6.89
CA TRP A 775 26.65 9.02 5.85
C TRP A 775 25.39 9.73 6.40
N TYR A 776 24.83 9.25 7.50
CA TYR A 776 23.68 9.91 8.12
C TYR A 776 23.98 11.36 8.50
N GLN A 777 25.15 11.60 9.08
CA GLN A 777 25.62 12.93 9.49
C GLN A 777 26.01 13.78 8.28
N ILE A 778 26.81 13.21 7.35
CA ILE A 778 27.28 13.90 6.13
C ILE A 778 26.09 14.30 5.23
N LYS A 779 25.09 13.43 5.09
CA LYS A 779 23.88 13.75 4.33
C LYS A 779 23.10 14.92 4.91
N ALA A 780 23.03 15.04 6.24
CA ALA A 780 22.40 16.18 6.90
C ALA A 780 23.15 17.48 6.60
N LEU A 781 24.46 17.47 6.71
CA LEU A 781 25.33 18.61 6.37
C LEU A 781 25.22 18.98 4.89
N ALA A 782 25.29 17.98 3.99
CA ALA A 782 25.22 18.21 2.54
C ALA A 782 23.85 18.76 2.08
N LYS A 783 22.75 18.40 2.76
CA LYS A 783 21.43 18.94 2.49
C LYS A 783 21.39 20.46 2.67
N GLU A 784 22.17 20.98 3.60
CA GLU A 784 22.23 22.41 3.92
C GLU A 784 23.24 23.16 3.07
N TYR A 785 24.46 22.58 2.88
CA TYR A 785 25.57 23.30 2.29
C TYR A 785 26.03 22.84 0.91
N ALA A 786 25.50 21.74 0.40
CA ALA A 786 25.86 21.15 -0.91
C ALA A 786 24.67 20.40 -1.55
N LYS A 787 23.52 21.04 -1.60
CA LYS A 787 22.27 20.40 -2.06
C LYS A 787 22.38 19.86 -3.49
N GLU A 788 22.96 20.62 -4.41
CA GLU A 788 23.13 20.21 -5.82
C GLU A 788 24.01 18.95 -5.94
N ASP A 789 25.13 18.92 -5.24
CA ASP A 789 26.01 17.73 -5.23
C ASP A 789 25.31 16.52 -4.60
N LEU A 790 24.48 16.75 -3.57
CA LEU A 790 23.67 15.68 -2.98
C LEU A 790 22.61 15.15 -3.96
N ASP A 791 22.04 16.01 -4.78
CA ASP A 791 21.05 15.59 -5.78
C ASP A 791 21.73 14.82 -6.94
N GLU A 792 22.92 15.24 -7.38
CA GLU A 792 23.75 14.44 -8.30
C GLU A 792 24.10 13.07 -7.72
N PHE A 793 24.50 13.03 -6.44
CA PHE A 793 24.73 11.77 -5.73
C PHE A 793 23.50 10.84 -5.80
N LYS A 794 22.30 11.35 -5.57
CA LYS A 794 21.08 10.54 -5.65
C LYS A 794 20.85 9.95 -7.04
N VAL A 795 21.18 10.68 -8.09
CA VAL A 795 21.09 10.19 -9.48
C VAL A 795 22.06 9.01 -9.70
N LEU A 796 23.30 9.16 -9.26
CA LEU A 796 24.31 8.09 -9.35
C LEU A 796 23.90 6.87 -8.52
N TYR A 797 23.43 7.09 -7.30
CA TYR A 797 22.96 6.04 -6.42
C TYR A 797 21.77 5.27 -7.00
N LYS A 798 20.83 5.99 -7.67
CA LYS A 798 19.73 5.36 -8.39
C LYS A 798 20.22 4.49 -9.54
N LYS A 799 21.20 4.94 -10.32
CA LYS A 799 21.80 4.13 -11.40
C LYS A 799 22.39 2.82 -10.86
N LEU A 800 23.10 2.88 -9.75
CA LEU A 800 23.61 1.69 -9.07
C LEU A 800 22.46 0.75 -8.65
N ALA A 801 21.42 1.29 -8.04
CA ALA A 801 20.26 0.52 -7.63
C ALA A 801 19.56 -0.17 -8.82
N ASP A 802 19.34 0.58 -9.92
CA ASP A 802 18.69 0.07 -11.14
C ASP A 802 19.51 -1.06 -11.80
N LYS A 803 20.85 -0.97 -11.77
CA LYS A 803 21.76 -2.04 -12.20
C LYS A 803 21.68 -3.28 -11.31
N MET A 804 21.69 -3.08 -10.00
CA MET A 804 21.72 -4.19 -9.04
C MET A 804 20.40 -4.93 -8.90
N LEU A 805 19.26 -4.27 -9.16
CA LEU A 805 17.93 -4.86 -8.97
C LEU A 805 17.73 -6.20 -9.74
N PRO A 806 18.00 -6.30 -11.05
CA PRO A 806 17.88 -7.58 -11.77
C PRO A 806 18.81 -8.66 -11.21
N MET A 807 19.99 -8.28 -10.72
CA MET A 807 20.97 -9.22 -10.17
C MET A 807 20.44 -9.96 -8.93
N VAL A 808 19.50 -9.36 -8.15
CA VAL A 808 18.86 -10.02 -7.00
C VAL A 808 18.18 -11.32 -7.42
N TYR A 809 17.54 -11.33 -8.58
CA TYR A 809 16.88 -12.50 -9.15
C TYR A 809 17.89 -13.47 -9.80
N GLU A 810 18.88 -12.95 -10.50
CA GLU A 810 19.88 -13.75 -11.21
C GLU A 810 20.79 -14.53 -10.25
N VAL A 811 21.21 -13.90 -9.15
CA VAL A 811 22.00 -14.61 -8.11
C VAL A 811 21.12 -15.49 -7.19
N GLY A 812 19.79 -15.49 -7.40
CA GLY A 812 18.88 -16.44 -6.77
C GLY A 812 18.38 -16.06 -5.37
N PHE A 813 18.37 -14.79 -4.98
CA PHE A 813 17.69 -14.38 -3.75
C PHE A 813 16.16 -14.54 -3.85
N LEU A 814 15.61 -14.31 -5.03
CA LEU A 814 14.19 -14.47 -5.36
C LEU A 814 14.07 -15.16 -6.72
N ARG A 815 12.94 -15.85 -6.96
CA ARG A 815 12.57 -16.39 -8.29
C ARG A 815 11.77 -15.32 -9.05
N LYS A 816 11.96 -15.27 -10.39
CA LYS A 816 11.17 -14.37 -11.27
C LYS A 816 9.71 -14.79 -11.37
#